data_ccd9fde64dfed5a4b6103e19817e62f1
#
_entry.id   ccd9fde64dfed5a4b6103e19817e62f1
#
_cell.length_a   1.000
_cell.length_b   1.000
_cell.length_c   1.000
_cell.angle_alpha   90.00
_cell.angle_beta   90.00
_cell.angle_gamma   90.00
#
_symmetry.space_group_name_H-M   'P 1'
#
loop_
_entity.id
_entity.type
_entity.pdbx_description
1 polymer ?
#
loop_
_entity_poly.entity_id
_entity_poly.type
_entity_poly.pdbx_seq_one_letter_code
_entity_poly.pdbx_strand_id
1 'polypeptide(L)'
;MINVDGFQVSLSNGFHDFNYTKVINKKKRLEFKKFYIYEDGKIVLKNNPEKNVKILENIKHPEDEEKRIVIYIDPNGRLSFMIVKEHKVLTLENVIEKAESNPPHKVIPISFFKKLIFIGVIRFRYTNMQKVELAIGYDKSLTNNFTYFFPHKIRDFLAEKTNKIALLAHSGYFSVDKKDILAKYEKSGEINNPIYIKSITEEGLNYYYPLKYDGYDKYNKKHYVYSTKRMKLRKKQIYSFIRKSITGQYVIVMTDYLKKSIVFKEKIGKFLSLFIRTNKDIYFEKFSKGANESAFEVFKLSKKYNDKNSVYILDKDHDQFNKLRKIYGKKSVVAHNSIRGFINIFNANKIISSDLSTHMFRTLYDNSRFLKSKINNNNKKIFLQHGISLATNVFERGYFNPKVPIAPDFIVTNSEVEQNLFKIYTDYKPKQLILTGTPNLDLYVKNTEKQTDITFMLTWRPWDLVGEISSNSYIDRYLQFIKLINELHFAENVNVILHPKAREILTEQFPDVLKNIEEYLYEGDIKEALMKSKVLITDYSSICFYAYAGGSKVIFFWGDKEESEKQYGAKNILQEENAFGDIIYDIDNKLLKTIKDNFYNNYENKQYSKKFNKLVEKTDGNNTENIYKLIKGGYFEK
;
A
#
# COMPACT_ATOMS: atom_id res chain seq x y z
N MET A 1 4.62 -41.63 -1.50
CA MET A 1 4.58 -40.46 -2.41
C MET A 1 3.92 -39.30 -1.70
N ILE A 2 4.52 -38.13 -1.76
CA ILE A 2 3.99 -36.89 -1.16
C ILE A 2 3.62 -35.96 -2.32
N ASN A 3 2.47 -35.30 -2.26
CA ASN A 3 2.09 -34.28 -3.24
C ASN A 3 2.55 -32.92 -2.72
N VAL A 4 3.44 -32.27 -3.47
CA VAL A 4 3.96 -30.92 -3.21
C VAL A 4 3.57 -30.06 -4.40
N ASP A 5 2.69 -29.08 -4.19
CA ASP A 5 2.21 -28.16 -5.25
C ASP A 5 1.72 -28.86 -6.54
N GLY A 6 1.08 -30.02 -6.40
CA GLY A 6 0.59 -30.81 -7.54
C GLY A 6 1.53 -31.92 -8.01
N PHE A 7 2.79 -31.96 -7.54
CA PHE A 7 3.76 -32.97 -7.89
C PHE A 7 3.77 -34.14 -6.92
N GLN A 8 3.89 -35.33 -7.42
CA GLN A 8 4.08 -36.54 -6.60
C GLN A 8 5.57 -36.80 -6.37
N VAL A 9 5.98 -36.71 -5.13
CA VAL A 9 7.38 -36.93 -4.71
C VAL A 9 7.49 -38.26 -3.97
N SER A 10 8.41 -39.12 -4.39
CA SER A 10 8.76 -40.35 -3.66
C SER A 10 9.81 -40.04 -2.61
N LEU A 11 9.60 -40.50 -1.38
CA LEU A 11 10.66 -40.53 -0.37
C LEU A 11 11.45 -41.83 -0.52
N SER A 12 12.73 -41.71 -0.79
CA SER A 12 13.66 -42.87 -0.83
C SER A 12 14.24 -43.01 0.58
N ASN A 13 14.25 -44.19 1.11
CA ASN A 13 14.79 -44.59 2.40
C ASN A 13 14.09 -44.08 3.69
N GLY A 14 13.48 -44.97 4.40
CA GLY A 14 13.05 -44.81 5.79
C GLY A 14 11.62 -44.36 6.00
N PHE A 15 10.83 -44.10 4.93
CA PHE A 15 9.43 -43.75 5.04
C PHE A 15 8.53 -44.65 4.22
N HIS A 16 7.89 -45.61 4.87
CA HIS A 16 6.89 -46.44 4.25
C HIS A 16 5.51 -46.14 4.88
N ASP A 17 4.50 -46.12 4.02
CA ASP A 17 3.06 -45.98 4.38
C ASP A 17 2.64 -44.72 5.11
N PHE A 18 3.03 -43.61 4.57
CA PHE A 18 2.35 -42.36 4.89
C PHE A 18 1.01 -42.27 4.15
N ASN A 19 -0.10 -42.40 4.86
CA ASN A 19 -1.41 -42.18 4.28
C ASN A 19 -1.66 -40.69 4.11
N TYR A 20 -1.01 -40.10 3.12
CA TYR A 20 -0.93 -38.66 2.86
C TYR A 20 -2.25 -38.08 2.34
N THR A 21 -3.14 -38.94 1.84
CA THR A 21 -4.47 -38.53 1.37
C THR A 21 -5.30 -37.81 2.44
N LYS A 22 -5.04 -38.05 3.72
CA LYS A 22 -5.65 -37.32 4.84
C LYS A 22 -5.04 -35.93 5.06
N VAL A 23 -3.85 -35.66 4.57
CA VAL A 23 -3.10 -34.43 4.78
C VAL A 23 -3.53 -33.34 3.79
N ILE A 24 -3.91 -33.72 2.58
CA ILE A 24 -4.23 -32.80 1.47
C ILE A 24 -5.71 -32.39 1.44
N ASN A 25 -6.57 -33.02 2.22
CA ASN A 25 -7.98 -32.68 2.21
C ASN A 25 -8.24 -31.31 2.87
N LYS A 26 -8.42 -30.29 2.04
CA LYS A 26 -8.40 -28.84 2.26
C LYS A 26 -9.31 -28.29 3.37
N LYS A 27 -10.11 -29.06 4.05
CA LYS A 27 -11.13 -28.57 4.99
C LYS A 27 -10.95 -28.95 6.45
N LYS A 28 -10.02 -29.81 6.80
CA LYS A 28 -9.76 -30.13 8.21
C LYS A 28 -8.35 -29.71 8.58
N ARG A 29 -8.22 -28.87 9.62
CA ARG A 29 -6.96 -28.60 10.31
C ARG A 29 -6.38 -29.94 10.74
N LEU A 30 -5.35 -30.38 10.05
CA LEU A 30 -4.66 -31.60 10.38
C LEU A 30 -3.78 -31.36 11.58
N GLU A 31 -4.19 -31.94 12.67
CA GLU A 31 -3.32 -32.13 13.82
C GLU A 31 -2.39 -33.29 13.49
N PHE A 32 -1.15 -32.97 13.10
CA PHE A 32 -0.09 -33.94 12.97
C PHE A 32 0.29 -34.43 14.36
N LYS A 33 -0.31 -35.52 14.81
CA LYS A 33 -0.10 -35.95 16.18
C LYS A 33 1.19 -36.68 16.40
N LYS A 34 1.75 -37.36 15.42
CA LYS A 34 3.00 -38.13 15.57
C LYS A 34 3.51 -38.58 14.19
N PHE A 35 4.82 -38.54 13.99
CA PHE A 35 5.48 -39.06 12.80
C PHE A 35 6.20 -40.35 13.16
N TYR A 36 6.12 -41.33 12.24
CA TYR A 36 6.77 -42.58 12.38
C TYR A 36 7.85 -42.68 11.29
N ILE A 37 9.07 -43.00 11.68
CA ILE A 37 10.13 -43.38 10.76
C ILE A 37 10.19 -44.91 10.74
N TYR A 38 10.27 -45.44 9.55
CA TYR A 38 10.44 -46.87 9.36
C TYR A 38 11.92 -47.17 9.33
N GLU A 39 12.47 -47.77 10.39
CA GLU A 39 13.85 -48.24 10.48
C GLU A 39 13.79 -49.74 10.70
N ASP A 40 14.53 -50.53 9.88
CA ASP A 40 14.65 -52.00 9.99
C ASP A 40 13.32 -52.75 10.14
N GLY A 41 12.32 -52.35 9.34
CA GLY A 41 11.01 -53.01 9.39
C GLY A 41 10.13 -52.64 10.57
N LYS A 42 10.52 -51.68 11.37
CA LYS A 42 9.74 -51.20 12.54
C LYS A 42 9.39 -49.72 12.45
N ILE A 43 8.20 -49.41 12.86
CA ILE A 43 7.78 -47.99 13.00
C ILE A 43 8.35 -47.44 14.31
N VAL A 44 9.26 -46.49 14.20
CA VAL A 44 9.86 -45.83 15.35
C VAL A 44 9.32 -44.42 15.50
N LEU A 45 8.77 -44.11 16.64
CA LEU A 45 8.37 -42.75 17.01
C LEU A 45 9.65 -41.94 17.28
N LYS A 46 10.02 -41.03 16.39
CA LYS A 46 11.12 -40.11 16.68
C LYS A 46 10.58 -38.80 17.22
N ASN A 47 10.88 -38.55 18.51
CA ASN A 47 10.94 -37.20 19.00
C ASN A 47 12.18 -36.54 18.41
N ASN A 48 12.11 -35.27 18.06
CA ASN A 48 13.30 -34.51 17.70
C ASN A 48 13.86 -33.83 18.97
N PRO A 49 14.68 -34.54 19.77
CA PRO A 49 15.14 -34.04 21.08
C PRO A 49 16.08 -32.84 20.91
N GLU A 50 16.73 -32.73 19.78
CA GLU A 50 17.68 -31.65 19.48
C GLU A 50 16.97 -30.35 19.06
N LYS A 51 15.66 -30.40 18.86
CA LYS A 51 14.87 -29.25 18.37
C LYS A 51 15.48 -28.59 17.13
N ASN A 52 16.08 -29.40 16.27
CA ASN A 52 16.79 -28.96 15.07
C ASN A 52 16.06 -29.38 13.80
N VAL A 53 16.37 -28.78 12.68
CA VAL A 53 15.84 -29.19 11.37
C VAL A 53 16.59 -30.44 10.91
N LYS A 54 15.87 -31.51 10.62
CA LYS A 54 16.43 -32.71 9.99
C LYS A 54 15.94 -32.81 8.55
N ILE A 55 16.83 -32.56 7.60
CA ILE A 55 16.55 -32.72 6.18
C ILE A 55 16.49 -34.22 5.86
N LEU A 56 15.42 -34.62 5.18
CA LEU A 56 15.18 -35.99 4.76
C LEU A 56 15.52 -36.20 3.29
N GLU A 57 15.00 -35.30 2.46
CA GLU A 57 15.17 -35.34 1.00
C GLU A 57 15.37 -33.92 0.45
N ASN A 58 16.12 -33.89 -0.65
CA ASN A 58 16.40 -32.64 -1.37
C ASN A 58 16.31 -32.94 -2.87
N ILE A 59 15.20 -32.58 -3.47
CA ILE A 59 14.79 -32.99 -4.81
C ILE A 59 14.77 -31.80 -5.73
N LYS A 60 15.24 -31.89 -6.96
CA LYS A 60 15.09 -30.84 -7.97
C LYS A 60 13.60 -30.59 -8.22
N HIS A 61 13.23 -29.33 -8.39
CA HIS A 61 11.85 -28.99 -8.73
C HIS A 61 11.55 -29.48 -10.16
N PRO A 62 10.43 -30.17 -10.39
CA PRO A 62 10.15 -30.80 -11.70
C PRO A 62 10.01 -29.82 -12.86
N GLU A 63 9.58 -28.59 -12.61
CA GLU A 63 9.30 -27.58 -13.64
C GLU A 63 10.19 -26.34 -13.54
N ASP A 64 11.08 -26.26 -12.55
CA ASP A 64 11.90 -25.06 -12.32
C ASP A 64 13.29 -25.45 -11.87
N GLU A 65 14.22 -25.41 -12.79
CA GLU A 65 15.63 -25.84 -12.55
C GLU A 65 16.36 -24.97 -11.53
N GLU A 66 15.90 -23.74 -11.30
CA GLU A 66 16.46 -22.84 -10.29
C GLU A 66 15.96 -23.13 -8.87
N LYS A 67 15.04 -24.10 -8.74
CA LYS A 67 14.41 -24.44 -7.46
C LYS A 67 14.61 -25.91 -7.11
N ARG A 68 14.47 -26.16 -5.82
CA ARG A 68 14.45 -27.51 -5.26
C ARG A 68 13.39 -27.63 -4.16
N ILE A 69 12.89 -28.82 -3.97
CA ILE A 69 11.96 -29.18 -2.91
C ILE A 69 12.77 -29.84 -1.79
N VAL A 70 12.77 -29.25 -0.62
CA VAL A 70 13.42 -29.81 0.57
C VAL A 70 12.34 -30.35 1.50
N ILE A 71 12.39 -31.63 1.78
CA ILE A 71 11.51 -32.32 2.72
C ILE A 71 12.28 -32.50 4.03
N TYR A 72 11.68 -32.08 5.14
CA TYR A 72 12.38 -32.04 6.41
C TYR A 72 11.45 -32.30 7.59
N ILE A 73 12.02 -32.73 8.71
CA ILE A 73 11.36 -32.74 10.01
C ILE A 73 11.66 -31.38 10.68
N ASP A 74 10.61 -30.70 11.08
CA ASP A 74 10.76 -29.44 11.81
C ASP A 74 11.17 -29.70 13.28
N PRO A 75 11.62 -28.67 14.04
CA PRO A 75 12.00 -28.82 15.43
C PRO A 75 10.92 -29.40 16.34
N ASN A 76 9.66 -29.34 15.96
CA ASN A 76 8.53 -29.95 16.68
C ASN A 76 8.28 -31.41 16.29
N GLY A 77 9.14 -32.01 15.47
CA GLY A 77 8.99 -33.38 15.01
C GLY A 77 7.94 -33.56 13.92
N ARG A 78 7.61 -32.51 13.14
CA ARG A 78 6.61 -32.56 12.07
C ARG A 78 7.28 -32.67 10.72
N LEU A 79 6.71 -33.50 9.88
CA LEU A 79 7.10 -33.54 8.46
C LEU A 79 6.60 -32.27 7.77
N SER A 80 7.49 -31.59 7.09
CA SER A 80 7.23 -30.36 6.35
C SER A 80 8.02 -30.34 5.06
N PHE A 81 7.66 -29.47 4.14
CA PHE A 81 8.46 -29.22 2.94
C PHE A 81 8.60 -27.72 2.67
N MET A 82 9.62 -27.36 1.95
CA MET A 82 9.88 -25.99 1.51
C MET A 82 10.43 -26.01 0.10
N ILE A 83 9.92 -25.15 -0.76
CA ILE A 83 10.50 -24.84 -2.05
C ILE A 83 11.52 -23.73 -1.83
N VAL A 84 12.77 -23.97 -2.19
CA VAL A 84 13.88 -23.02 -2.04
C VAL A 84 14.63 -22.87 -3.35
N LYS A 85 15.34 -21.77 -3.54
CA LYS A 85 16.28 -21.62 -4.67
C LYS A 85 17.38 -22.67 -4.56
N GLU A 86 17.89 -23.17 -5.68
CA GLU A 86 18.84 -24.30 -5.71
C GLU A 86 20.08 -24.06 -4.82
N HIS A 87 20.58 -22.83 -4.79
CA HIS A 87 21.75 -22.42 -4.01
C HIS A 87 21.46 -22.11 -2.53
N LYS A 88 20.18 -22.07 -2.11
CA LYS A 88 19.82 -21.69 -0.73
C LYS A 88 19.91 -22.91 0.21
N VAL A 89 20.76 -22.82 1.21
CA VAL A 89 20.81 -23.82 2.28
C VAL A 89 19.62 -23.64 3.22
N LEU A 90 18.93 -24.74 3.54
CA LEU A 90 17.86 -24.71 4.52
C LEU A 90 18.45 -24.69 5.93
N THR A 91 18.18 -23.63 6.68
CA THR A 91 18.60 -23.45 8.07
C THR A 91 17.41 -23.52 9.02
N LEU A 92 17.69 -23.72 10.30
CA LEU A 92 16.68 -23.60 11.35
C LEU A 92 15.92 -22.25 11.27
N GLU A 93 16.66 -21.17 11.02
CA GLU A 93 16.15 -19.82 10.85
C GLU A 93 15.11 -19.72 9.74
N ASN A 94 15.38 -20.30 8.56
CA ASN A 94 14.43 -20.31 7.44
C ASN A 94 13.16 -21.09 7.77
N VAL A 95 13.27 -22.16 8.57
CA VAL A 95 12.12 -22.96 9.01
C VAL A 95 11.28 -22.18 10.00
N ILE A 96 11.90 -21.50 10.97
CA ILE A 96 11.21 -20.66 11.93
C ILE A 96 10.53 -19.50 11.21
N GLU A 97 11.21 -18.79 10.33
CA GLU A 97 10.67 -17.71 9.53
C GLU A 97 9.40 -18.17 8.77
N LYS A 98 9.46 -19.29 8.09
CA LYS A 98 8.30 -19.87 7.39
C LYS A 98 7.18 -20.24 8.37
N ALA A 99 7.50 -20.84 9.50
CA ALA A 99 6.54 -21.27 10.51
C ALA A 99 5.85 -20.07 11.17
N GLU A 100 6.61 -19.01 11.46
CA GLU A 100 6.15 -17.84 12.21
C GLU A 100 5.85 -16.63 11.31
N SER A 101 5.97 -16.74 9.99
CA SER A 101 5.66 -15.66 9.04
C SER A 101 4.23 -15.13 9.15
N ASN A 102 3.31 -15.95 9.65
CA ASN A 102 1.93 -15.56 9.89
C ASN A 102 1.29 -16.46 10.97
N PRO A 103 1.68 -16.36 12.24
CA PRO A 103 1.12 -17.21 13.30
C PRO A 103 -0.36 -16.90 13.46
N PRO A 104 -1.21 -17.91 13.54
CA PRO A 104 -2.62 -17.71 13.81
C PRO A 104 -2.80 -16.95 15.14
N HIS A 105 -3.54 -15.86 15.10
CA HIS A 105 -3.84 -15.06 16.28
C HIS A 105 -5.26 -14.51 16.23
N LYS A 106 -5.84 -14.32 17.40
CA LYS A 106 -7.14 -13.68 17.60
C LYS A 106 -7.00 -12.65 18.69
N VAL A 107 -6.67 -11.41 18.29
CA VAL A 107 -6.39 -10.32 19.22
C VAL A 107 -7.32 -9.15 18.90
N ILE A 108 -7.96 -8.61 19.94
CA ILE A 108 -8.95 -7.54 19.84
C ILE A 108 -8.43 -6.30 20.56
N PRO A 109 -8.40 -5.11 19.93
CA PRO A 109 -8.05 -3.88 20.59
C PRO A 109 -9.20 -3.34 21.43
N ILE A 110 -8.91 -2.95 22.67
CA ILE A 110 -9.83 -2.30 23.60
C ILE A 110 -9.21 -1.00 24.08
N SER A 111 -9.93 0.11 23.94
CA SER A 111 -9.53 1.40 24.50
C SER A 111 -10.13 1.57 25.87
N PHE A 112 -9.28 1.63 26.91
CA PHE A 112 -9.71 1.75 28.31
C PHE A 112 -8.93 2.86 29.00
N PHE A 113 -9.59 3.90 29.48
CA PHE A 113 -8.98 5.09 30.10
C PHE A 113 -7.72 5.58 29.36
N LYS A 114 -6.57 5.53 30.05
CA LYS A 114 -5.26 5.97 29.52
C LYS A 114 -4.53 4.90 28.70
N LYS A 115 -5.09 3.68 28.62
CA LYS A 115 -4.44 2.53 27.98
C LYS A 115 -5.18 2.07 26.74
N LEU A 116 -4.43 1.53 25.80
CA LEU A 116 -4.89 0.74 24.68
C LEU A 116 -4.47 -0.71 24.96
N ILE A 117 -5.43 -1.59 25.09
CA ILE A 117 -5.20 -2.99 25.44
C ILE A 117 -5.51 -3.86 24.23
N PHE A 118 -4.59 -4.73 23.85
CA PHE A 118 -4.77 -5.75 22.84
C PHE A 118 -4.86 -7.10 23.53
N ILE A 119 -6.08 -7.62 23.64
CA ILE A 119 -6.36 -8.86 24.39
C ILE A 119 -6.69 -10.00 23.44
N GLY A 120 -6.15 -11.17 23.70
CA GLY A 120 -6.48 -12.34 22.89
C GLY A 120 -5.50 -13.49 23.02
N VAL A 121 -5.42 -14.26 21.94
CA VAL A 121 -4.61 -15.48 21.84
C VAL A 121 -3.70 -15.38 20.65
N ILE A 122 -2.44 -15.79 20.82
CA ILE A 122 -1.46 -15.91 19.75
C ILE A 122 -0.98 -17.36 19.72
N ARG A 123 -1.07 -18.01 18.58
CA ARG A 123 -0.66 -19.40 18.43
C ARG A 123 0.68 -19.47 17.72
N PHE A 124 1.75 -19.62 18.50
CA PHE A 124 3.06 -19.93 17.95
C PHE A 124 3.12 -21.39 17.53
N ARG A 125 3.76 -21.65 16.40
CA ARG A 125 4.09 -23.00 15.95
C ARG A 125 5.32 -23.53 16.68
N TYR A 126 6.21 -22.61 17.04
CA TYR A 126 7.33 -22.83 17.92
C TYR A 126 6.89 -22.61 19.36
N THR A 127 7.10 -23.58 20.21
CA THR A 127 6.72 -23.50 21.61
C THR A 127 7.68 -22.66 22.45
N ASN A 128 8.89 -22.43 21.97
CA ASN A 128 9.97 -21.80 22.72
C ASN A 128 10.19 -20.34 22.32
N MET A 129 9.23 -19.50 22.69
CA MET A 129 9.38 -18.05 22.56
C MET A 129 9.90 -17.48 23.88
N GLN A 130 11.12 -16.94 23.86
CA GLN A 130 11.70 -16.24 25.00
C GLN A 130 10.87 -15.01 25.34
N LYS A 131 10.47 -14.23 24.32
CA LYS A 131 9.74 -12.97 24.51
C LYS A 131 8.75 -12.71 23.38
N VAL A 132 7.62 -12.15 23.74
CA VAL A 132 6.61 -11.67 22.78
C VAL A 132 6.28 -10.24 23.09
N GLU A 133 6.36 -9.36 22.09
CA GLU A 133 6.12 -7.92 22.20
C GLU A 133 5.13 -7.45 21.13
N LEU A 134 4.41 -6.40 21.44
CA LEU A 134 3.70 -5.58 20.44
C LEU A 134 4.67 -4.51 19.95
N ALA A 135 4.83 -4.34 18.66
CA ALA A 135 5.62 -3.26 18.07
C ALA A 135 4.72 -2.34 17.22
N ILE A 136 4.88 -1.02 17.37
CA ILE A 136 4.01 -0.01 16.74
C ILE A 136 4.83 0.94 15.91
N GLY A 137 4.33 1.24 14.70
CA GLY A 137 4.96 2.10 13.71
C GLY A 137 5.74 1.32 12.68
N TYR A 138 6.05 1.94 11.56
CA TYR A 138 6.93 1.34 10.54
C TYR A 138 8.34 1.10 11.09
N ASP A 139 8.83 2.02 11.90
CA ASP A 139 10.11 1.93 12.62
C ASP A 139 10.11 0.92 13.77
N LYS A 140 8.93 0.39 14.14
CA LYS A 140 8.74 -0.60 15.21
C LYS A 140 9.33 -0.17 16.56
N SER A 141 9.55 1.14 16.76
CA SER A 141 10.28 1.71 17.90
C SER A 141 9.52 1.64 19.22
N LEU A 142 8.19 1.69 19.19
CA LEU A 142 7.38 1.59 20.40
C LEU A 142 7.02 0.11 20.65
N THR A 143 7.60 -0.49 21.65
CA THR A 143 7.39 -1.90 22.02
C THR A 143 6.74 -2.07 23.39
N ASN A 144 5.91 -3.10 23.56
CA ASN A 144 5.24 -3.44 24.80
C ASN A 144 5.16 -4.95 24.98
N ASN A 145 5.53 -5.45 26.15
CA ASN A 145 5.53 -6.88 26.45
C ASN A 145 4.13 -7.49 26.46
N PHE A 146 4.02 -8.74 26.04
CA PHE A 146 2.84 -9.56 26.21
C PHE A 146 2.73 -10.07 27.65
N THR A 147 1.60 -9.83 28.28
CA THR A 147 1.31 -10.35 29.63
C THR A 147 0.39 -11.56 29.47
N TYR A 148 0.89 -12.71 29.88
CA TYR A 148 0.13 -13.95 29.85
C TYR A 148 -0.91 -14.03 30.97
N PHE A 149 -2.06 -14.63 30.72
CA PHE A 149 -3.05 -14.91 31.77
C PHE A 149 -2.64 -16.05 32.69
N PHE A 150 -1.84 -16.98 32.16
CA PHE A 150 -1.39 -18.15 32.94
C PHE A 150 0.12 -18.11 33.19
N PRO A 151 0.56 -18.49 34.42
CA PRO A 151 1.97 -18.66 34.73
C PRO A 151 2.64 -19.72 33.86
N HIS A 152 3.97 -19.63 33.67
CA HIS A 152 4.75 -20.48 32.78
C HIS A 152 4.48 -21.98 32.99
N LYS A 153 4.54 -22.47 34.27
CA LYS A 153 4.29 -23.88 34.61
C LYS A 153 2.92 -24.38 34.15
N ILE A 154 1.88 -23.54 34.27
CA ILE A 154 0.53 -23.90 33.84
C ILE A 154 0.45 -23.91 32.31
N ARG A 155 1.14 -22.98 31.64
CA ARG A 155 1.19 -22.94 30.19
C ARG A 155 1.79 -24.19 29.57
N ASP A 156 2.93 -24.64 30.15
CA ASP A 156 3.62 -25.85 29.70
C ASP A 156 2.75 -27.09 29.89
N PHE A 157 2.14 -27.24 31.04
CA PHE A 157 1.19 -28.32 31.33
C PHE A 157 0.00 -28.32 30.36
N LEU A 158 -0.54 -27.14 30.02
CA LEU A 158 -1.62 -27.01 29.06
C LEU A 158 -1.19 -27.30 27.62
N ALA A 159 0.05 -26.92 27.27
CA ALA A 159 0.63 -27.19 25.96
C ALA A 159 0.89 -28.68 25.70
N GLU A 160 1.27 -29.42 26.76
CA GLU A 160 1.53 -30.87 26.69
C GLU A 160 0.26 -31.70 26.56
N LYS A 161 -0.83 -31.29 27.21
CA LYS A 161 -2.03 -32.14 27.29
C LYS A 161 -2.97 -32.16 26.12
N THR A 162 -3.18 -31.06 25.40
CA THR A 162 -4.04 -31.07 24.19
C THR A 162 -3.81 -29.88 23.27
N ASN A 163 -3.92 -30.07 21.95
CA ASN A 163 -3.85 -29.00 20.97
C ASN A 163 -4.96 -27.92 21.10
N LYS A 164 -6.08 -28.21 21.73
CA LYS A 164 -7.16 -27.22 21.97
C LYS A 164 -6.86 -26.35 23.19
N ILE A 165 -6.21 -26.88 24.18
CA ILE A 165 -5.81 -26.18 25.41
C ILE A 165 -4.52 -25.38 25.19
N ALA A 166 -3.68 -25.73 24.21
CA ALA A 166 -2.55 -24.91 23.78
C ALA A 166 -2.97 -23.50 23.33
N LEU A 167 -4.20 -23.31 22.87
CA LEU A 167 -4.76 -21.99 22.59
C LEU A 167 -4.87 -21.12 23.85
N LEU A 168 -5.16 -21.69 25.00
CA LEU A 168 -5.26 -20.97 26.27
C LEU A 168 -3.87 -20.65 26.83
N ALA A 169 -2.89 -21.50 26.59
CA ALA A 169 -1.52 -21.30 27.04
C ALA A 169 -0.89 -19.98 26.55
N HIS A 170 -1.24 -19.56 25.35
CA HIS A 170 -0.77 -18.31 24.74
C HIS A 170 -1.82 -17.19 24.76
N SER A 171 -2.74 -17.25 25.73
CA SER A 171 -3.71 -16.19 25.97
C SER A 171 -3.17 -15.12 26.90
N GLY A 172 -3.52 -13.85 26.61
CA GLY A 172 -3.02 -12.72 27.37
C GLY A 172 -3.36 -11.38 26.73
N TYR A 173 -2.57 -10.38 27.05
CA TYR A 173 -2.76 -9.03 26.52
C TYR A 173 -1.47 -8.25 26.41
N PHE A 174 -1.47 -7.25 25.50
CA PHE A 174 -0.52 -6.16 25.47
C PHE A 174 -1.19 -4.91 26.02
N SER A 175 -0.48 -4.12 26.81
CA SER A 175 -0.98 -2.85 27.35
C SER A 175 -0.07 -1.71 26.94
N VAL A 176 -0.59 -0.77 26.17
CA VAL A 176 0.13 0.40 25.66
C VAL A 176 -0.43 1.65 26.28
N ASP A 177 0.41 2.49 26.84
CA ASP A 177 -0.01 3.81 27.32
C ASP A 177 -0.27 4.75 26.14
N LYS A 178 -1.44 5.41 26.13
CA LYS A 178 -1.80 6.34 25.06
C LYS A 178 -0.86 7.55 24.95
N LYS A 179 -0.19 7.91 26.06
CA LYS A 179 0.82 8.97 26.04
C LYS A 179 2.09 8.57 25.30
N ASP A 180 2.45 7.27 25.30
CA ASP A 180 3.64 6.80 24.58
C ASP A 180 3.37 6.80 23.06
N ILE A 181 2.13 6.45 22.65
CA ILE A 181 1.69 6.58 21.26
C ILE A 181 1.72 8.05 20.83
N LEU A 182 1.29 8.97 21.70
CA LEU A 182 1.33 10.40 21.44
C LEU A 182 2.76 10.92 21.31
N ALA A 183 3.65 10.53 22.25
CA ALA A 183 5.05 10.93 22.22
C ALA A 183 5.76 10.45 20.95
N LYS A 184 5.48 9.20 20.52
CA LYS A 184 5.95 8.71 19.23
C LYS A 184 5.48 9.57 18.07
N TYR A 185 4.20 9.89 18.02
CA TYR A 185 3.64 10.76 16.96
C TYR A 185 4.27 12.16 16.98
N GLU A 186 4.44 12.76 18.15
CA GLU A 186 5.06 14.08 18.30
C GLU A 186 6.52 14.10 17.82
N LYS A 187 7.22 12.96 17.93
CA LYS A 187 8.60 12.79 17.46
C LYS A 187 8.66 12.53 15.95
N SER A 188 7.81 11.65 15.43
CA SER A 188 7.92 11.16 14.03
C SER A 188 6.97 11.85 13.05
N GLY A 189 5.92 12.56 13.51
CA GLY A 189 4.86 13.09 12.65
C GLY A 189 4.05 12.01 11.90
N GLU A 190 4.29 10.73 12.17
CA GLU A 190 3.68 9.63 11.42
C GLU A 190 2.19 9.47 11.68
N ILE A 191 1.40 9.65 10.63
CA ILE A 191 -0.05 9.53 10.69
C ILE A 191 -0.48 8.06 10.83
N ASN A 192 0.15 7.14 10.09
CA ASN A 192 -0.21 5.74 10.08
C ASN A 192 0.85 4.91 10.82
N ASN A 193 0.45 4.28 11.90
CA ASN A 193 1.32 3.45 12.72
C ASN A 193 0.83 2.00 12.68
N PRO A 194 1.34 1.15 11.78
CA PRO A 194 0.98 -0.26 11.71
C PRO A 194 1.42 -0.99 12.97
N ILE A 195 0.69 -2.05 13.32
CA ILE A 195 0.93 -2.82 14.53
C ILE A 195 1.45 -4.19 14.14
N TYR A 196 2.53 -4.58 14.80
CA TYR A 196 3.18 -5.88 14.64
C TYR A 196 3.22 -6.64 15.95
N ILE A 197 3.29 -7.94 15.85
CA ILE A 197 3.75 -8.79 16.93
C ILE A 197 5.23 -9.06 16.64
N LYS A 198 6.08 -8.81 17.65
CA LYS A 198 7.48 -9.18 17.64
C LYS A 198 7.64 -10.41 18.53
N SER A 199 8.20 -11.46 18.02
CA SER A 199 8.58 -12.64 18.77
C SER A 199 10.10 -12.81 18.77
N ILE A 200 10.64 -13.17 19.92
CA ILE A 200 12.05 -13.49 20.11
C ILE A 200 12.10 -14.94 20.55
N THR A 201 12.80 -15.76 19.77
CA THR A 201 12.98 -17.18 20.09
C THR A 201 14.04 -17.37 21.19
N GLU A 202 14.13 -18.57 21.76
CA GLU A 202 15.20 -18.91 22.73
C GLU A 202 16.59 -18.81 22.09
N GLU A 203 16.68 -19.00 20.78
CA GLU A 203 17.92 -18.87 19.99
C GLU A 203 18.27 -17.40 19.68
N GLY A 204 17.45 -16.42 20.11
CA GLY A 204 17.68 -15.00 19.92
C GLY A 204 17.19 -14.44 18.57
N LEU A 205 16.51 -15.23 17.74
CA LEU A 205 15.99 -14.79 16.45
C LEU A 205 14.77 -13.88 16.64
N ASN A 206 14.73 -12.78 15.91
CA ASN A 206 13.67 -11.77 15.99
C ASN A 206 12.76 -11.82 14.76
N TYR A 207 11.47 -12.02 14.97
CA TYR A 207 10.47 -12.02 13.90
C TYR A 207 9.41 -10.97 14.13
N TYR A 208 9.06 -10.25 13.06
CA TYR A 208 7.97 -9.28 13.05
C TYR A 208 6.89 -9.74 12.09
N TYR A 209 5.67 -9.82 12.53
CA TYR A 209 4.52 -10.12 11.70
C TYR A 209 3.34 -9.18 11.98
N PRO A 210 2.57 -8.83 10.94
CA PRO A 210 1.47 -7.91 11.09
C PRO A 210 0.42 -8.44 12.07
N LEU A 211 0.02 -7.64 13.07
CA LEU A 211 -1.12 -7.97 13.90
C LEU A 211 -2.39 -7.77 13.07
N LYS A 212 -3.03 -8.86 12.66
CA LYS A 212 -4.20 -8.83 11.79
C LYS A 212 -5.50 -9.07 12.57
N TYR A 213 -6.58 -8.55 12.02
CA TYR A 213 -7.92 -8.86 12.50
C TYR A 213 -8.29 -10.30 12.13
N ASP A 214 -8.65 -11.11 13.12
CA ASP A 214 -9.18 -12.45 12.88
C ASP A 214 -10.57 -12.34 12.24
N GLY A 215 -10.82 -13.11 11.19
CA GLY A 215 -12.03 -13.01 10.38
C GLY A 215 -12.01 -11.87 9.35
N TYR A 216 -10.84 -11.26 9.12
CA TYR A 216 -10.66 -10.38 7.98
C TYR A 216 -10.78 -11.19 6.69
N ASP A 217 -11.75 -10.79 5.89
CA ASP A 217 -11.90 -11.28 4.53
C ASP A 217 -11.53 -10.15 3.56
N LYS A 218 -10.45 -10.32 2.80
CA LYS A 218 -10.02 -9.34 1.81
C LYS A 218 -11.05 -9.11 0.70
N TYR A 219 -11.92 -10.06 0.48
CA TYR A 219 -13.02 -9.98 -0.48
C TYR A 219 -14.27 -9.33 0.11
N ASN A 220 -14.41 -9.31 1.42
CA ASN A 220 -15.49 -8.61 2.10
C ASN A 220 -15.11 -7.15 2.41
N LYS A 221 -15.19 -6.34 1.39
CA LYS A 221 -14.74 -4.93 1.39
C LYS A 221 -15.47 -4.03 2.39
N LYS A 222 -16.58 -4.49 3.01
CA LYS A 222 -17.24 -3.77 4.11
C LYS A 222 -16.36 -3.63 5.35
N HIS A 223 -15.41 -4.55 5.56
CA HIS A 223 -14.54 -4.55 6.73
C HIS A 223 -13.32 -3.65 6.59
N TYR A 224 -12.96 -3.25 5.38
CA TYR A 224 -11.76 -2.46 5.14
C TYR A 224 -11.76 -1.10 5.85
N VAL A 225 -12.87 -0.37 5.81
CA VAL A 225 -12.84 1.07 6.13
C VAL A 225 -13.28 1.40 7.56
N TYR A 226 -14.02 0.55 8.29
CA TYR A 226 -14.88 1.05 9.36
C TYR A 226 -14.84 0.37 10.71
N SER A 227 -13.88 -0.45 10.99
CA SER A 227 -13.70 -0.91 12.36
C SER A 227 -12.82 0.06 13.13
N THR A 228 -13.34 1.24 13.39
CA THR A 228 -12.60 2.27 14.11
C THR A 228 -13.02 2.31 15.56
N LYS A 229 -12.09 2.07 16.48
CA LYS A 229 -12.25 2.48 17.88
C LYS A 229 -11.55 3.81 18.05
N ARG A 230 -12.31 4.86 18.35
CA ARG A 230 -11.77 6.19 18.60
C ARG A 230 -10.98 6.20 19.89
N MET A 231 -9.77 6.73 19.86
CA MET A 231 -8.99 7.06 21.05
C MET A 231 -8.99 8.58 21.25
N LYS A 232 -9.39 9.04 22.41
CA LYS A 232 -9.33 10.45 22.78
C LYS A 232 -8.06 10.70 23.57
N LEU A 233 -7.13 11.46 23.01
CA LEU A 233 -5.93 11.91 23.68
C LEU A 233 -6.17 13.31 24.26
N ARG A 234 -6.17 13.43 25.59
CA ARG A 234 -6.71 14.60 26.29
C ARG A 234 -5.86 15.87 26.23
N LYS A 235 -4.55 15.82 25.99
CA LYS A 235 -3.70 17.00 26.19
C LYS A 235 -3.44 17.87 24.98
N LYS A 236 -3.53 17.37 23.74
CA LYS A 236 -3.17 18.16 22.54
C LYS A 236 -4.15 18.03 21.39
N GLN A 237 -5.44 17.86 21.64
CA GLN A 237 -6.40 17.94 20.55
C GLN A 237 -6.08 17.03 19.35
N ILE A 238 -5.41 15.90 19.56
CA ILE A 238 -5.08 14.91 18.54
C ILE A 238 -6.10 13.77 18.61
N TYR A 239 -6.68 13.43 17.48
CA TYR A 239 -7.53 12.25 17.35
C TYR A 239 -6.71 11.05 16.94
N SER A 240 -6.94 9.95 17.63
CA SER A 240 -6.40 8.67 17.22
C SER A 240 -7.51 7.63 17.15
N PHE A 241 -7.41 6.76 16.17
CA PHE A 241 -8.31 5.62 15.99
C PHE A 241 -7.55 4.44 15.42
N ILE A 242 -8.09 3.23 15.63
CA ILE A 242 -7.56 2.03 15.04
C ILE A 242 -8.40 1.66 13.83
N ARG A 243 -7.77 1.47 12.70
CA ARG A 243 -8.38 0.93 11.48
C ARG A 243 -7.68 -0.36 11.06
N LYS A 244 -8.26 -1.04 10.12
CA LYS A 244 -7.62 -2.14 9.40
C LYS A 244 -7.03 -1.63 8.10
N SER A 245 -5.88 -2.12 7.72
CA SER A 245 -5.32 -1.95 6.39
C SER A 245 -6.03 -2.86 5.39
N ILE A 246 -5.69 -2.75 4.11
CA ILE A 246 -6.19 -3.64 3.06
C ILE A 246 -5.81 -5.11 3.33
N THR A 247 -4.67 -5.35 3.95
CA THR A 247 -4.20 -6.70 4.33
C THR A 247 -4.80 -7.21 5.64
N GLY A 248 -5.74 -6.48 6.24
CA GLY A 248 -6.33 -6.81 7.53
C GLY A 248 -5.51 -6.41 8.74
N GLN A 249 -4.32 -5.83 8.57
CA GLN A 249 -3.46 -5.39 9.65
C GLN A 249 -4.07 -4.23 10.43
N TYR A 250 -3.97 -4.23 11.75
CA TYR A 250 -4.33 -3.08 12.55
C TYR A 250 -3.33 -1.95 12.39
N VAL A 251 -3.87 -0.75 12.22
CA VAL A 251 -3.10 0.49 12.09
C VAL A 251 -3.66 1.53 13.05
N ILE A 252 -2.83 2.10 13.90
CA ILE A 252 -3.18 3.27 14.68
C ILE A 252 -3.00 4.49 13.79
N VAL A 253 -4.09 5.22 13.55
CA VAL A 253 -4.07 6.45 12.77
C VAL A 253 -4.09 7.62 13.73
N MET A 254 -3.11 8.50 13.59
CA MET A 254 -3.03 9.78 14.29
C MET A 254 -3.51 10.88 13.36
N THR A 255 -4.34 11.78 13.83
CA THR A 255 -4.79 12.93 13.05
C THR A 255 -4.74 14.17 13.90
N ASP A 256 -4.43 15.30 13.28
CA ASP A 256 -4.51 16.57 13.96
C ASP A 256 -5.94 16.85 14.43
N TYR A 257 -6.03 17.53 15.54
CA TYR A 257 -7.31 17.92 16.07
C TYR A 257 -7.98 19.00 15.21
N LEU A 258 -9.25 18.83 15.05
CA LEU A 258 -10.09 19.81 14.40
C LEU A 258 -10.27 21.05 15.26
N LYS A 259 -9.76 22.19 14.82
CA LYS A 259 -9.93 23.47 15.53
C LYS A 259 -11.41 23.78 15.72
N LYS A 260 -11.82 24.15 16.94
CA LYS A 260 -13.21 24.50 17.25
C LYS A 260 -13.78 25.58 16.31
N SER A 261 -12.94 26.50 15.84
CA SER A 261 -13.30 27.52 14.86
C SER A 261 -13.74 26.93 13.51
N ILE A 262 -13.18 25.81 13.06
CA ILE A 262 -13.58 25.15 11.82
C ILE A 262 -14.95 24.50 11.99
N VAL A 263 -15.19 23.82 13.13
CA VAL A 263 -16.51 23.26 13.46
C VAL A 263 -17.58 24.33 13.54
N PHE A 264 -17.24 25.49 14.11
CA PHE A 264 -18.15 26.64 14.18
C PHE A 264 -18.48 27.18 12.76
N LYS A 265 -17.45 27.36 11.92
CA LYS A 265 -17.64 27.78 10.52
C LYS A 265 -18.47 26.79 9.71
N GLU A 266 -18.26 25.48 9.94
CA GLU A 266 -19.08 24.44 9.33
C GLU A 266 -20.57 24.59 9.70
N LYS A 267 -20.88 24.75 10.98
CA LYS A 267 -22.28 24.95 11.45
C LYS A 267 -22.91 26.18 10.83
N ILE A 268 -22.18 27.31 10.81
CA ILE A 268 -22.65 28.55 10.14
C ILE A 268 -22.85 28.30 8.65
N GLY A 269 -21.86 27.68 7.97
CA GLY A 269 -21.96 27.38 6.54
C GLY A 269 -23.14 26.46 6.23
N LYS A 270 -23.42 25.47 7.09
CA LYS A 270 -24.60 24.61 6.97
C LYS A 270 -25.90 25.40 7.13
N PHE A 271 -26.00 26.25 8.15
CA PHE A 271 -27.17 27.08 8.37
C PHE A 271 -27.42 28.04 7.19
N LEU A 272 -26.39 28.76 6.77
CA LEU A 272 -26.51 29.69 5.64
C LEU A 272 -26.79 28.99 4.31
N SER A 273 -26.37 27.73 4.12
CA SER A 273 -26.67 26.97 2.91
C SER A 273 -28.17 26.67 2.72
N LEU A 274 -29.01 26.83 3.75
CA LEU A 274 -30.45 26.68 3.63
C LEU A 274 -31.09 27.88 2.90
N PHE A 275 -30.47 29.07 3.04
CA PHE A 275 -30.96 30.30 2.45
C PHE A 275 -30.21 30.67 1.16
N ILE A 276 -28.91 30.39 1.10
CA ILE A 276 -28.04 30.70 -0.04
C ILE A 276 -27.87 29.43 -0.88
N ARG A 277 -28.79 29.22 -1.81
CA ARG A 277 -28.73 28.08 -2.73
C ARG A 277 -27.78 28.38 -3.92
N THR A 278 -26.68 27.67 -4.02
CA THR A 278 -25.66 27.93 -5.03
C THR A 278 -25.55 26.88 -6.14
N ASN A 279 -26.04 25.69 -5.94
CA ASN A 279 -26.00 24.56 -6.88
C ASN A 279 -24.69 24.48 -7.69
N LYS A 280 -23.56 24.25 -6.98
CA LYS A 280 -22.20 24.29 -7.54
C LYS A 280 -21.65 22.91 -7.83
N ASP A 281 -20.83 22.83 -8.88
CA ASP A 281 -19.94 21.72 -9.13
C ASP A 281 -18.61 22.00 -8.40
N ILE A 282 -18.26 21.13 -7.44
CA ILE A 282 -17.12 21.32 -6.55
C ILE A 282 -15.95 20.49 -7.07
N TYR A 283 -14.82 21.17 -7.28
CA TYR A 283 -13.56 20.58 -7.71
C TYR A 283 -12.53 20.66 -6.59
N PHE A 284 -11.75 19.61 -6.40
CA PHE A 284 -10.60 19.59 -5.47
C PHE A 284 -9.64 18.44 -5.80
N GLU A 285 -8.43 18.53 -5.27
CA GLU A 285 -7.41 17.49 -5.31
C GLU A 285 -7.02 17.05 -3.91
N LYS A 286 -6.02 16.19 -3.80
CA LYS A 286 -5.61 15.53 -2.55
C LYS A 286 -5.58 16.49 -1.36
N PHE A 287 -6.42 16.21 -0.37
CA PHE A 287 -6.60 17.00 0.85
C PHE A 287 -6.96 18.49 0.63
N SER A 288 -7.43 18.87 -0.54
CA SER A 288 -7.58 20.27 -0.97
C SER A 288 -6.26 21.06 -0.91
N LYS A 289 -5.13 20.39 -1.05
CA LYS A 289 -3.77 20.95 -0.99
C LYS A 289 -3.04 20.91 -2.34
N GLY A 290 -3.74 20.64 -3.43
CA GLY A 290 -3.19 20.58 -4.79
C GLY A 290 -4.02 21.39 -5.78
N ALA A 291 -3.39 21.84 -6.85
CA ALA A 291 -3.99 22.50 -8.00
C ALA A 291 -3.15 22.21 -9.26
N ASN A 292 -2.85 20.94 -9.52
CA ASN A 292 -1.97 20.51 -10.59
C ASN A 292 -2.30 19.12 -11.18
N GLU A 293 -3.47 18.55 -10.83
CA GLU A 293 -3.92 17.25 -11.32
C GLU A 293 -5.20 17.35 -12.16
N SER A 294 -5.82 16.20 -12.44
CA SER A 294 -6.99 16.05 -13.29
C SER A 294 -8.15 16.98 -12.94
N ALA A 295 -8.44 17.18 -11.66
CA ALA A 295 -9.56 18.02 -11.24
C ALA A 295 -9.30 19.51 -11.54
N PHE A 296 -8.06 19.94 -11.42
CA PHE A 296 -7.69 21.32 -11.75
C PHE A 296 -7.73 21.57 -13.26
N GLU A 297 -7.33 20.60 -14.08
CA GLU A 297 -7.40 20.72 -15.54
C GLU A 297 -8.86 20.91 -16.01
N VAL A 298 -9.79 20.09 -15.50
CA VAL A 298 -11.22 20.24 -15.82
C VAL A 298 -11.77 21.57 -15.30
N PHE A 299 -11.36 22.02 -14.11
CA PHE A 299 -11.74 23.33 -13.58
C PHE A 299 -11.21 24.46 -14.46
N LYS A 300 -9.96 24.44 -14.89
CA LYS A 300 -9.40 25.44 -15.83
C LYS A 300 -10.23 25.53 -17.10
N LEU A 301 -10.54 24.39 -17.68
CA LEU A 301 -11.37 24.34 -18.89
C LEU A 301 -12.77 24.92 -18.65
N SER A 302 -13.39 24.60 -17.50
CA SER A 302 -14.69 25.16 -17.14
C SER A 302 -14.67 26.71 -17.09
N LYS A 303 -13.55 27.28 -16.64
CA LYS A 303 -13.40 28.75 -16.60
C LYS A 303 -13.15 29.34 -17.99
N LYS A 304 -12.46 28.62 -18.85
CA LYS A 304 -12.33 29.00 -20.27
C LYS A 304 -13.71 29.11 -20.95
N TYR A 305 -14.65 28.24 -20.59
CA TYR A 305 -16.05 28.28 -21.06
C TYR A 305 -16.97 29.19 -20.22
N ASN A 306 -16.41 30.05 -19.39
CA ASN A 306 -17.16 30.99 -18.54
C ASN A 306 -18.18 30.32 -17.60
N ASP A 307 -17.93 29.08 -17.19
CA ASP A 307 -18.83 28.38 -16.29
C ASP A 307 -18.83 28.98 -14.88
N LYS A 308 -19.95 29.62 -14.54
CA LYS A 308 -20.16 30.27 -13.24
C LYS A 308 -20.46 29.26 -12.11
N ASN A 309 -20.75 28.00 -12.44
CA ASN A 309 -21.11 26.99 -11.45
C ASN A 309 -19.92 26.20 -10.90
N SER A 310 -18.81 26.22 -11.57
CA SER A 310 -17.59 25.54 -11.14
C SER A 310 -16.85 26.29 -10.03
N VAL A 311 -16.58 25.61 -8.92
CA VAL A 311 -15.86 26.13 -7.75
C VAL A 311 -14.73 25.17 -7.38
N TYR A 312 -13.52 25.70 -7.27
CA TYR A 312 -12.35 24.97 -6.79
C TYR A 312 -12.12 25.20 -5.31
N ILE A 313 -12.03 24.13 -4.55
CA ILE A 313 -11.77 24.17 -3.09
C ILE A 313 -10.29 23.92 -2.88
N LEU A 314 -9.61 24.89 -2.26
CA LEU A 314 -8.16 24.85 -2.04
C LEU A 314 -7.81 25.34 -0.63
N ASP A 315 -6.75 24.81 -0.06
CA ASP A 315 -6.23 25.32 1.21
C ASP A 315 -5.75 26.77 1.03
N LYS A 316 -6.11 27.63 1.98
CA LYS A 316 -5.70 29.04 1.96
C LYS A 316 -4.19 29.23 2.11
N ASP A 317 -3.51 28.25 2.73
CA ASP A 317 -2.07 28.25 2.99
C ASP A 317 -1.27 27.67 1.81
N HIS A 318 -1.95 27.24 0.71
CA HIS A 318 -1.32 26.84 -0.54
C HIS A 318 -0.66 28.04 -1.21
N ASP A 319 0.58 27.90 -1.66
CA ASP A 319 1.42 28.96 -2.26
C ASP A 319 0.73 29.68 -3.41
N GLN A 320 0.03 28.96 -4.28
CA GLN A 320 -0.69 29.52 -5.43
C GLN A 320 -2.10 30.02 -5.10
N PHE A 321 -2.60 29.88 -3.87
CA PHE A 321 -3.99 30.22 -3.55
C PHE A 321 -4.37 31.64 -3.96
N ASN A 322 -3.57 32.62 -3.60
CA ASN A 322 -3.85 34.02 -3.93
C ASN A 322 -3.72 34.31 -5.42
N LYS A 323 -2.75 33.69 -6.11
CA LYS A 323 -2.56 33.79 -7.56
C LYS A 323 -3.77 33.25 -8.30
N LEU A 324 -4.24 32.03 -7.94
CA LEU A 324 -5.39 31.42 -8.57
C LEU A 324 -6.69 32.20 -8.33
N ARG A 325 -6.86 32.80 -7.14
CA ARG A 325 -7.99 33.70 -6.87
C ARG A 325 -7.96 34.98 -7.68
N LYS A 326 -6.78 35.49 -8.02
CA LYS A 326 -6.63 36.65 -8.89
C LYS A 326 -7.02 36.29 -10.34
N ILE A 327 -6.61 35.11 -10.80
CA ILE A 327 -6.88 34.65 -12.18
C ILE A 327 -8.37 34.27 -12.36
N TYR A 328 -8.91 33.42 -11.49
CA TYR A 328 -10.24 32.81 -11.68
C TYR A 328 -11.36 33.48 -10.85
N GLY A 329 -11.01 34.41 -9.98
CA GLY A 329 -11.94 35.13 -9.13
C GLY A 329 -12.17 34.50 -7.74
N LYS A 330 -12.41 35.38 -6.75
CA LYS A 330 -12.64 35.01 -5.34
C LYS A 330 -13.89 34.15 -5.11
N LYS A 331 -14.82 34.11 -6.06
CA LYS A 331 -16.01 33.26 -5.99
C LYS A 331 -15.76 31.86 -6.57
N SER A 332 -14.78 31.72 -7.44
CA SER A 332 -14.44 30.48 -8.14
C SER A 332 -13.36 29.67 -7.40
N VAL A 333 -12.40 30.31 -6.73
CA VAL A 333 -11.39 29.65 -5.90
C VAL A 333 -11.65 30.01 -4.44
N VAL A 334 -12.02 29.02 -3.64
CA VAL A 334 -12.56 29.22 -2.30
C VAL A 334 -11.74 28.41 -1.28
N ALA A 335 -11.41 29.07 -0.16
CA ALA A 335 -10.69 28.42 0.93
C ALA A 335 -11.53 27.29 1.56
N HIS A 336 -10.95 26.11 1.67
CA HIS A 336 -11.68 24.92 2.10
C HIS A 336 -12.27 25.02 3.52
N ASN A 337 -11.58 25.65 4.48
CA ASN A 337 -12.04 25.84 5.87
C ASN A 337 -12.75 27.19 6.10
N SER A 338 -13.38 27.75 5.05
CA SER A 338 -14.13 29.00 5.15
C SER A 338 -15.64 28.76 5.17
N ILE A 339 -16.39 29.75 5.72
CA ILE A 339 -17.87 29.72 5.70
C ILE A 339 -18.38 29.58 4.25
N ARG A 340 -17.82 30.36 3.30
CA ARG A 340 -18.16 30.26 1.88
C ARG A 340 -17.85 28.87 1.30
N GLY A 341 -16.72 28.25 1.70
CA GLY A 341 -16.38 26.87 1.33
C GLY A 341 -17.47 25.91 1.77
N PHE A 342 -17.89 25.99 3.03
CA PHE A 342 -18.95 25.13 3.57
C PHE A 342 -20.31 25.38 2.90
N ILE A 343 -20.70 26.64 2.62
CA ILE A 343 -21.93 26.93 1.88
C ILE A 343 -21.93 26.24 0.53
N ASN A 344 -20.83 26.36 -0.24
CA ASN A 344 -20.72 25.71 -1.55
C ASN A 344 -20.78 24.19 -1.44
N ILE A 345 -20.11 23.60 -0.46
CA ILE A 345 -20.08 22.14 -0.28
C ILE A 345 -21.46 21.61 0.14
N PHE A 346 -22.15 22.27 1.05
CA PHE A 346 -23.51 21.86 1.44
C PHE A 346 -24.53 22.02 0.30
N ASN A 347 -24.27 22.90 -0.64
CA ASN A 347 -25.05 23.10 -1.87
C ASN A 347 -24.42 22.40 -3.10
N ALA A 348 -23.41 21.56 -2.94
CA ALA A 348 -22.78 20.89 -4.05
C ALA A 348 -23.77 20.00 -4.80
N ASN A 349 -23.84 20.17 -6.11
CA ASN A 349 -24.50 19.27 -7.03
C ASN A 349 -23.59 18.07 -7.33
N LYS A 350 -22.42 18.36 -7.87
CA LYS A 350 -21.39 17.35 -8.16
C LYS A 350 -20.15 17.58 -7.30
N ILE A 351 -19.48 16.49 -6.92
CA ILE A 351 -18.17 16.49 -6.28
C ILE A 351 -17.20 15.81 -7.25
N ILE A 352 -16.33 16.60 -7.83
CA ILE A 352 -15.42 16.19 -8.91
C ILE A 352 -13.99 16.28 -8.38
N SER A 353 -13.28 15.17 -8.36
CA SER A 353 -11.97 15.17 -7.71
C SER A 353 -11.00 14.15 -8.28
N SER A 354 -9.72 14.44 -8.16
CA SER A 354 -8.64 13.48 -8.40
C SER A 354 -8.40 12.54 -7.21
N ASP A 355 -9.09 12.76 -6.08
CA ASP A 355 -8.97 11.95 -4.86
C ASP A 355 -10.36 11.59 -4.31
N LEU A 356 -10.42 10.72 -3.30
CA LEU A 356 -11.68 10.35 -2.67
C LEU A 356 -12.35 11.56 -2.02
N SER A 357 -13.66 11.68 -2.15
CA SER A 357 -14.45 12.82 -1.65
C SER A 357 -14.30 13.08 -0.15
N THR A 358 -13.97 12.04 0.64
CA THR A 358 -13.68 12.17 2.08
C THR A 358 -12.38 12.91 2.36
N HIS A 359 -11.45 12.90 1.43
CA HIS A 359 -10.16 13.57 1.59
C HIS A 359 -10.24 15.08 1.42
N MET A 360 -11.34 15.63 0.91
CA MET A 360 -11.55 17.08 0.88
C MET A 360 -11.37 17.70 2.27
N PHE A 361 -11.89 17.03 3.31
CA PHE A 361 -11.82 17.44 4.72
C PHE A 361 -11.58 16.26 5.63
N ARG A 362 -10.53 15.51 5.43
CA ARG A 362 -10.30 14.22 6.11
C ARG A 362 -10.54 14.31 7.63
N THR A 363 -9.94 15.28 8.30
CA THR A 363 -10.08 15.45 9.75
C THR A 363 -11.51 15.83 10.16
N LEU A 364 -12.16 16.70 9.39
CA LEU A 364 -13.53 17.13 9.66
C LEU A 364 -14.54 16.03 9.33
N TYR A 365 -14.35 15.30 8.23
CA TYR A 365 -15.25 14.23 7.80
C TYR A 365 -15.46 13.18 8.89
N ASP A 366 -14.40 12.74 9.54
CA ASP A 366 -14.51 11.75 10.62
C ASP A 366 -15.21 12.29 11.87
N ASN A 367 -15.20 13.59 12.07
CA ASN A 367 -15.67 14.26 13.27
C ASN A 367 -16.98 15.02 13.10
N SER A 368 -17.41 15.27 11.86
CA SER A 368 -18.62 16.03 11.56
C SER A 368 -19.78 15.13 11.11
N ARG A 369 -20.90 15.26 11.78
CA ARG A 369 -22.15 14.65 11.35
C ARG A 369 -22.68 15.29 10.05
N PHE A 370 -22.56 16.60 9.89
CA PHE A 370 -23.16 17.35 8.78
C PHE A 370 -22.40 17.10 7.48
N LEU A 371 -21.08 17.31 7.49
CA LEU A 371 -20.24 17.06 6.31
C LEU A 371 -20.26 15.58 5.90
N LYS A 372 -20.18 14.68 6.87
CA LYS A 372 -20.26 13.23 6.62
C LYS A 372 -21.57 12.85 5.94
N SER A 373 -22.71 13.36 6.46
CA SER A 373 -24.03 13.15 5.84
C SER A 373 -24.09 13.72 4.41
N LYS A 374 -23.56 14.94 4.20
CA LYS A 374 -23.56 15.55 2.87
C LYS A 374 -22.76 14.76 1.86
N ILE A 375 -21.55 14.33 2.20
CA ILE A 375 -20.69 13.54 1.30
C ILE A 375 -21.28 12.17 1.04
N ASN A 376 -21.74 11.48 2.08
CA ASN A 376 -22.28 10.12 1.96
C ASN A 376 -23.57 10.07 1.14
N ASN A 377 -24.40 11.12 1.24
CA ASN A 377 -25.67 11.19 0.54
C ASN A 377 -25.58 11.90 -0.82
N ASN A 378 -24.41 12.40 -1.20
CA ASN A 378 -24.20 12.90 -2.55
C ASN A 378 -23.98 11.72 -3.48
N ASN A 379 -24.83 11.57 -4.49
CA ASN A 379 -24.80 10.50 -5.47
C ASN A 379 -24.11 10.87 -6.79
N LYS A 380 -23.38 11.99 -6.80
CA LYS A 380 -22.64 12.51 -7.96
C LYS A 380 -21.19 12.80 -7.60
N LYS A 381 -20.52 11.81 -6.98
CA LYS A 381 -19.09 11.81 -6.70
C LYS A 381 -18.35 11.25 -7.91
N ILE A 382 -17.68 12.11 -8.66
CA ILE A 382 -16.95 11.79 -9.90
C ILE A 382 -15.46 11.75 -9.57
N PHE A 383 -14.86 10.58 -9.71
CA PHE A 383 -13.45 10.34 -9.45
C PHE A 383 -12.67 10.34 -10.77
N LEU A 384 -11.81 11.34 -10.93
CA LEU A 384 -10.98 11.54 -12.13
C LEU A 384 -9.65 10.79 -12.09
N GLN A 385 -9.43 10.02 -11.03
CA GLN A 385 -8.19 9.35 -10.64
C GLN A 385 -7.05 10.32 -10.26
N HIS A 386 -6.27 9.92 -9.27
CA HIS A 386 -5.03 10.58 -8.85
C HIS A 386 -3.84 10.18 -9.74
N GLY A 387 -3.89 8.99 -10.29
CA GLY A 387 -2.96 8.38 -11.24
C GLY A 387 -3.64 7.20 -11.90
N ILE A 388 -3.17 6.78 -13.06
CA ILE A 388 -3.72 5.63 -13.79
C ILE A 388 -3.60 4.37 -12.92
N SER A 389 -4.74 3.72 -12.65
CA SER A 389 -4.85 2.64 -11.65
C SER A 389 -4.37 1.27 -12.15
N LEU A 390 -3.46 1.25 -13.15
CA LEU A 390 -3.02 0.02 -13.82
C LEU A 390 -1.57 -0.40 -13.47
N ALA A 391 -0.89 0.30 -12.57
CA ALA A 391 0.42 -0.12 -12.09
C ALA A 391 0.27 -1.12 -10.93
N THR A 392 -0.14 -0.66 -9.76
CA THR A 392 -0.43 -1.50 -8.59
C THR A 392 -1.89 -1.93 -8.57
N ASN A 393 -2.20 -3.03 -7.89
CA ASN A 393 -3.58 -3.47 -7.73
C ASN A 393 -4.30 -2.62 -6.68
N VAL A 394 -5.03 -1.61 -7.12
CA VAL A 394 -5.88 -0.76 -6.29
C VAL A 394 -7.34 -1.23 -6.24
N PHE A 395 -7.74 -2.14 -7.12
CA PHE A 395 -9.14 -2.57 -7.31
C PHE A 395 -9.67 -3.38 -6.11
N GLU A 396 -8.81 -4.12 -5.45
CA GLU A 396 -9.16 -4.88 -4.25
C GLU A 396 -9.29 -4.01 -2.99
N ARG A 397 -9.01 -2.72 -3.07
CA ARG A 397 -9.16 -1.79 -1.95
C ARG A 397 -10.65 -1.50 -1.71
N GLY A 398 -11.08 -1.62 -0.47
CA GLY A 398 -12.51 -1.56 -0.12
C GLY A 398 -13.23 -0.24 -0.41
N TYR A 399 -12.50 0.85 -0.64
CA TYR A 399 -13.10 2.14 -0.97
C TYR A 399 -13.62 2.22 -2.41
N PHE A 400 -13.25 1.30 -3.29
CA PHE A 400 -13.82 1.15 -4.63
C PHE A 400 -15.04 0.20 -4.66
N ASN A 401 -15.73 0.00 -3.56
CA ASN A 401 -16.98 -0.72 -3.55
C ASN A 401 -18.15 0.28 -3.56
N PRO A 402 -19.00 0.33 -4.61
CA PRO A 402 -20.10 1.30 -4.75
C PRO A 402 -21.16 1.20 -3.64
N LYS A 403 -21.19 0.09 -2.87
CA LYS A 403 -22.04 -0.08 -1.70
C LYS A 403 -21.53 0.67 -0.46
N VAL A 404 -20.30 1.19 -0.51
CA VAL A 404 -19.70 1.97 0.58
C VAL A 404 -19.99 3.45 0.35
N PRO A 405 -20.59 4.18 1.30
CA PRO A 405 -21.03 5.57 1.09
C PRO A 405 -19.95 6.55 0.66
N ILE A 406 -18.68 6.24 0.96
CA ILE A 406 -17.54 7.09 0.56
C ILE A 406 -17.02 6.80 -0.85
N ALA A 407 -17.40 5.67 -1.43
CA ALA A 407 -16.93 5.32 -2.75
C ALA A 407 -17.40 6.36 -3.79
N PRO A 408 -16.63 6.58 -4.85
CA PRO A 408 -17.10 7.34 -5.99
C PRO A 408 -18.37 6.72 -6.59
N ASP A 409 -19.27 7.54 -7.10
CA ASP A 409 -20.44 7.07 -7.84
C ASP A 409 -20.09 6.81 -9.30
N PHE A 410 -19.11 7.57 -9.83
CA PHE A 410 -18.58 7.45 -11.17
C PHE A 410 -17.05 7.51 -11.15
N ILE A 411 -16.42 6.69 -11.99
CA ILE A 411 -14.96 6.60 -12.09
C ILE A 411 -14.57 6.81 -13.56
N VAL A 412 -13.68 7.76 -13.82
CA VAL A 412 -13.03 7.91 -15.11
C VAL A 412 -12.03 6.76 -15.30
N THR A 413 -12.02 6.15 -16.47
CA THR A 413 -11.14 5.04 -16.85
C THR A 413 -10.40 5.34 -18.13
N ASN A 414 -9.23 4.71 -18.34
CA ASN A 414 -8.31 4.98 -19.43
C ASN A 414 -8.41 3.95 -20.58
N SER A 415 -9.01 2.79 -20.28
CA SER A 415 -9.17 1.69 -21.26
C SER A 415 -10.32 0.76 -20.88
N GLU A 416 -10.71 -0.08 -21.80
CA GLU A 416 -11.62 -1.20 -21.54
C GLU A 416 -11.01 -2.22 -20.58
N VAL A 417 -9.68 -2.41 -20.61
CA VAL A 417 -8.96 -3.27 -19.66
C VAL A 417 -9.18 -2.77 -18.25
N GLU A 418 -9.01 -1.48 -17.99
CA GLU A 418 -9.26 -0.87 -16.69
C GLU A 418 -10.71 -1.02 -16.24
N GLN A 419 -11.66 -0.79 -17.15
CA GLN A 419 -13.09 -1.02 -16.88
C GLN A 419 -13.38 -2.46 -16.48
N ASN A 420 -12.77 -3.42 -17.16
CA ASN A 420 -12.97 -4.83 -16.88
C ASN A 420 -12.39 -5.22 -15.51
N LEU A 421 -11.25 -4.66 -15.13
CA LEU A 421 -10.70 -4.85 -13.78
C LEU A 421 -11.65 -4.30 -12.70
N PHE A 422 -12.24 -3.11 -12.90
CA PHE A 422 -13.26 -2.60 -11.99
C PHE A 422 -14.49 -3.53 -11.91
N LYS A 423 -14.95 -4.08 -13.04
CA LYS A 423 -16.07 -5.03 -13.07
C LYS A 423 -15.76 -6.35 -12.36
N ILE A 424 -14.53 -6.87 -12.53
CA ILE A 424 -14.09 -8.14 -11.92
C ILE A 424 -13.91 -8.00 -10.40
N TYR A 425 -13.27 -6.95 -9.96
CA TYR A 425 -12.86 -6.79 -8.55
C TYR A 425 -13.85 -5.97 -7.71
N THR A 426 -14.83 -5.32 -8.35
CA THR A 426 -15.77 -4.43 -7.66
C THR A 426 -17.20 -4.65 -8.15
N ASP A 427 -18.17 -3.99 -7.51
CA ASP A 427 -19.58 -4.06 -7.91
C ASP A 427 -20.01 -2.87 -8.80
N TYR A 428 -19.07 -2.14 -9.44
CA TYR A 428 -19.39 -1.05 -10.35
C TYR A 428 -20.09 -1.54 -11.61
N LYS A 429 -21.19 -0.84 -11.97
CA LYS A 429 -21.91 -1.09 -13.21
C LYS A 429 -21.23 -0.38 -14.38
N PRO A 430 -21.38 -0.87 -15.65
CA PRO A 430 -20.76 -0.25 -16.80
C PRO A 430 -21.01 1.26 -16.93
N LYS A 431 -22.22 1.72 -16.67
CA LYS A 431 -22.58 3.15 -16.72
C LYS A 431 -21.89 4.04 -15.69
N GLN A 432 -21.25 3.46 -14.66
CA GLN A 432 -20.52 4.18 -13.64
C GLN A 432 -19.02 4.31 -13.97
N LEU A 433 -18.56 3.60 -15.02
CA LEU A 433 -17.18 3.57 -15.49
C LEU A 433 -17.10 4.38 -16.80
N ILE A 434 -16.46 5.54 -16.74
CA ILE A 434 -16.48 6.56 -17.79
C ILE A 434 -15.19 6.48 -18.61
N LEU A 435 -15.24 5.93 -19.82
CA LEU A 435 -14.08 5.75 -20.68
C LEU A 435 -13.75 7.05 -21.45
N THR A 436 -13.28 8.05 -20.72
CA THR A 436 -12.79 9.31 -21.31
C THR A 436 -11.28 9.49 -21.21
N GLY A 437 -10.60 8.67 -20.41
CA GLY A 437 -9.22 8.90 -20.01
C GLY A 437 -9.07 9.94 -18.90
N THR A 438 -7.98 9.87 -18.16
CA THR A 438 -7.67 10.84 -17.10
C THR A 438 -7.26 12.19 -17.70
N PRO A 439 -7.85 13.33 -17.25
CA PRO A 439 -7.55 14.65 -17.80
C PRO A 439 -6.08 15.05 -17.73
N ASN A 440 -5.39 14.66 -16.67
CA ASN A 440 -3.98 15.00 -16.49
C ASN A 440 -3.07 14.40 -17.58
N LEU A 441 -3.50 13.30 -18.21
CA LEU A 441 -2.76 12.65 -19.30
C LEU A 441 -2.61 13.56 -20.52
N ASP A 442 -3.60 14.42 -20.78
CA ASP A 442 -3.57 15.36 -21.91
C ASP A 442 -2.35 16.28 -21.91
N LEU A 443 -1.83 16.62 -20.73
CA LEU A 443 -0.66 17.47 -20.59
C LEU A 443 0.61 16.78 -21.12
N TYR A 444 0.71 15.48 -20.92
CA TYR A 444 1.86 14.69 -21.35
C TYR A 444 1.76 14.35 -22.83
N VAL A 445 0.59 13.97 -23.30
CA VAL A 445 0.34 13.69 -24.73
C VAL A 445 0.60 14.92 -25.61
N LYS A 446 0.29 16.11 -25.09
CA LYS A 446 0.53 17.40 -25.77
C LYS A 446 1.91 18.00 -25.44
N ASN A 447 2.78 17.23 -24.84
CA ASN A 447 4.12 17.71 -24.48
C ASN A 447 4.91 18.09 -25.73
N THR A 448 5.45 19.30 -25.72
CA THR A 448 6.34 19.83 -26.78
C THR A 448 7.77 20.10 -26.26
N GLU A 449 8.02 19.80 -24.98
CA GLU A 449 9.34 19.97 -24.38
C GLU A 449 10.35 19.01 -25.01
N LYS A 450 11.57 19.49 -25.19
CA LYS A 450 12.66 18.64 -25.65
C LYS A 450 13.04 17.65 -24.55
N GLN A 451 12.97 16.37 -24.86
CA GLN A 451 13.34 15.32 -23.91
C GLN A 451 14.84 15.07 -23.92
N THR A 452 15.51 15.47 -22.86
CA THR A 452 16.98 15.42 -22.70
C THR A 452 17.45 14.74 -21.44
N ASP A 453 16.52 14.43 -20.53
CA ASP A 453 16.84 14.02 -19.17
C ASP A 453 16.63 12.51 -18.94
N ILE A 454 17.36 11.98 -17.97
CA ILE A 454 17.15 10.65 -17.41
C ILE A 454 16.53 10.83 -16.02
N THR A 455 15.39 10.23 -15.77
CA THR A 455 14.72 10.36 -14.47
C THR A 455 14.68 9.02 -13.74
N PHE A 456 15.12 9.03 -12.47
CA PHE A 456 15.05 7.88 -11.58
C PHE A 456 14.10 8.19 -10.41
N MET A 457 13.00 7.44 -10.31
CA MET A 457 12.01 7.61 -9.27
C MET A 457 11.32 6.28 -8.95
N LEU A 458 11.53 5.77 -7.74
CA LEU A 458 10.89 4.56 -7.23
C LEU A 458 9.73 4.89 -6.29
N THR A 459 8.77 3.99 -6.23
CA THR A 459 7.66 4.04 -5.26
C THR A 459 8.18 3.85 -3.84
N TRP A 460 7.69 4.69 -2.94
CA TRP A 460 8.02 4.64 -1.53
C TRP A 460 7.76 3.28 -0.87
N ARG A 461 8.75 2.81 -0.06
CA ARG A 461 8.70 1.57 0.71
C ARG A 461 8.63 1.86 2.21
N PRO A 462 7.46 2.08 2.80
CA PRO A 462 7.36 2.44 4.22
C PRO A 462 7.84 1.35 5.18
N TRP A 463 7.97 0.10 4.74
CA TRP A 463 8.45 -1.02 5.54
C TRP A 463 9.98 -1.15 5.58
N ASP A 464 10.70 -0.49 4.67
CA ASP A 464 12.15 -0.58 4.55
C ASP A 464 12.94 0.33 5.52
N LEU A 465 12.25 1.18 6.26
CA LEU A 465 12.87 2.20 7.09
C LEU A 465 12.90 1.78 8.55
N VAL A 466 13.85 0.98 8.90
CA VAL A 466 14.05 0.54 10.28
C VAL A 466 15.51 0.69 10.68
N GLY A 467 15.85 1.83 11.29
CA GLY A 467 17.08 2.04 12.04
C GLY A 467 18.40 1.96 11.29
N GLU A 468 18.47 1.21 10.22
CA GLU A 468 19.66 1.00 9.38
C GLU A 468 19.27 0.98 7.90
N ILE A 469 20.18 1.48 7.04
CA ILE A 469 20.05 1.32 5.60
C ILE A 469 20.53 -0.10 5.26
N SER A 470 19.60 -1.03 5.18
CA SER A 470 19.91 -2.40 4.81
C SER A 470 20.17 -2.53 3.31
N SER A 471 20.93 -3.55 2.93
CA SER A 471 21.19 -3.88 1.52
C SER A 471 19.88 -4.11 0.76
N ASN A 472 19.79 -3.55 -0.45
CA ASN A 472 18.61 -3.57 -1.31
C ASN A 472 17.34 -2.89 -0.74
N SER A 473 17.48 -2.10 0.34
CA SER A 473 16.41 -1.24 0.82
C SER A 473 16.12 -0.09 -0.16
N TYR A 474 15.00 0.61 0.04
CA TYR A 474 14.61 1.74 -0.79
C TYR A 474 15.74 2.78 -0.92
N ILE A 475 16.37 3.18 0.19
CA ILE A 475 17.46 4.16 0.17
C ILE A 475 18.72 3.57 -0.48
N ASP A 476 19.07 2.32 -0.15
CA ASP A 476 20.26 1.67 -0.72
C ASP A 476 20.21 1.62 -2.26
N ARG A 477 19.04 1.41 -2.84
CA ARG A 477 18.87 1.46 -4.31
C ARG A 477 19.14 2.83 -4.90
N TYR A 478 18.79 3.89 -4.22
CA TYR A 478 19.15 5.24 -4.65
C TYR A 478 20.66 5.46 -4.59
N LEU A 479 21.32 4.97 -3.53
CA LEU A 479 22.79 5.03 -3.41
C LEU A 479 23.49 4.23 -4.50
N GLN A 480 23.00 3.01 -4.78
CA GLN A 480 23.52 2.17 -5.87
C GLN A 480 23.34 2.85 -7.23
N PHE A 481 22.18 3.45 -7.48
CA PHE A 481 21.94 4.17 -8.73
C PHE A 481 22.86 5.39 -8.88
N ILE A 482 23.00 6.21 -7.84
CA ILE A 482 23.90 7.39 -7.86
C ILE A 482 25.34 6.95 -8.09
N LYS A 483 25.80 5.88 -7.42
CA LYS A 483 27.13 5.32 -7.68
C LYS A 483 27.30 4.89 -9.13
N LEU A 484 26.31 4.19 -9.68
CA LEU A 484 26.31 3.73 -11.08
C LEU A 484 26.42 4.89 -12.06
N ILE A 485 25.65 5.99 -11.87
CA ILE A 485 25.72 7.13 -12.77
C ILE A 485 27.04 7.90 -12.66
N ASN A 486 27.65 7.97 -11.47
CA ASN A 486 28.95 8.62 -11.29
C ASN A 486 30.09 7.90 -12.01
N GLU A 487 30.03 6.58 -12.11
CA GLU A 487 30.99 5.77 -12.85
C GLU A 487 30.90 6.01 -14.38
N LEU A 488 29.86 6.71 -14.84
CA LEU A 488 29.48 6.78 -16.24
C LEU A 488 29.92 8.00 -16.99
N HIS A 489 30.23 9.10 -16.29
CA HIS A 489 30.46 10.39 -16.92
C HIS A 489 29.39 10.75 -17.96
N PHE A 490 28.10 10.57 -17.60
CA PHE A 490 27.00 11.01 -18.48
C PHE A 490 27.05 12.53 -18.59
N ALA A 491 27.01 13.03 -19.84
CA ALA A 491 26.86 14.44 -20.14
C ALA A 491 25.42 14.94 -19.99
N GLU A 492 24.47 14.01 -19.82
CA GLU A 492 23.06 14.27 -19.76
C GLU A 492 22.58 14.61 -18.34
N ASN A 493 21.48 15.34 -18.23
CA ASN A 493 20.86 15.66 -16.95
C ASN A 493 20.21 14.42 -16.35
N VAL A 494 20.60 14.07 -15.14
CA VAL A 494 19.99 12.98 -14.38
C VAL A 494 19.21 13.55 -13.22
N ASN A 495 17.91 13.29 -13.22
CA ASN A 495 16.99 13.71 -12.17
C ASN A 495 16.74 12.54 -11.22
N VAL A 496 17.30 12.56 -10.02
CA VAL A 496 17.02 11.59 -8.97
C VAL A 496 15.94 12.14 -8.05
N ILE A 497 14.76 11.52 -8.05
CA ILE A 497 13.59 12.03 -7.32
C ILE A 497 13.30 11.12 -6.13
N LEU A 498 13.54 11.64 -4.93
CA LEU A 498 13.18 10.98 -3.68
C LEU A 498 11.74 11.32 -3.26
N HIS A 499 11.04 10.33 -2.71
CA HIS A 499 9.77 10.60 -2.04
C HIS A 499 9.99 11.55 -0.85
N PRO A 500 9.12 12.57 -0.61
CA PRO A 500 9.31 13.54 0.47
C PRO A 500 9.53 12.92 1.85
N LYS A 501 8.86 11.80 2.13
CA LYS A 501 9.02 11.07 3.40
C LYS A 501 10.42 10.42 3.53
N ALA A 502 11.00 9.95 2.44
CA ALA A 502 12.36 9.43 2.44
C ALA A 502 13.37 10.54 2.77
N ARG A 503 13.19 11.72 2.15
CA ARG A 503 14.02 12.88 2.42
C ARG A 503 13.96 13.31 3.89
N GLU A 504 12.76 13.36 4.47
CA GLU A 504 12.55 13.66 5.90
C GLU A 504 13.34 12.69 6.80
N ILE A 505 13.27 11.39 6.51
CA ILE A 505 13.99 10.37 7.29
C ILE A 505 15.50 10.48 7.11
N LEU A 506 15.99 10.72 5.89
CA LEU A 506 17.41 10.97 5.67
C LEU A 506 17.87 12.19 6.45
N THR A 507 17.10 13.28 6.44
CA THR A 507 17.41 14.49 7.22
C THR A 507 17.54 14.22 8.72
N GLU A 508 16.63 13.39 9.27
CA GLU A 508 16.57 13.15 10.71
C GLU A 508 17.52 12.05 11.20
N GLN A 509 17.71 10.99 10.42
CA GLN A 509 18.40 9.78 10.86
C GLN A 509 19.74 9.55 10.17
N PHE A 510 19.91 10.05 8.95
CA PHE A 510 21.10 9.82 8.12
C PHE A 510 21.55 11.10 7.40
N PRO A 511 21.84 12.19 8.14
CA PRO A 511 22.16 13.49 7.52
C PRO A 511 23.42 13.43 6.65
N ASP A 512 24.41 12.62 7.00
CA ASP A 512 25.64 12.46 6.20
C ASP A 512 25.35 11.77 4.86
N VAL A 513 24.44 10.79 4.85
CA VAL A 513 24.01 10.14 3.61
C VAL A 513 23.28 11.14 2.73
N LEU A 514 22.37 11.93 3.29
CA LEU A 514 21.65 12.96 2.53
C LEU A 514 22.62 13.97 1.92
N LYS A 515 23.57 14.47 2.69
CA LYS A 515 24.57 15.41 2.21
C LYS A 515 25.39 14.88 1.03
N ASN A 516 25.70 13.59 1.05
CA ASN A 516 26.49 12.95 -0.03
C ASN A 516 25.70 12.77 -1.34
N ILE A 517 24.37 12.82 -1.29
CA ILE A 517 23.51 12.62 -2.47
C ILE A 517 22.74 13.89 -2.87
N GLU A 518 22.80 14.95 -2.07
CA GLU A 518 21.94 16.13 -2.22
C GLU A 518 22.11 16.80 -3.58
N GLU A 519 23.33 16.83 -4.13
CA GLU A 519 23.62 17.40 -5.45
C GLU A 519 22.95 16.67 -6.62
N TYR A 520 22.59 15.38 -6.43
CA TYR A 520 21.89 14.56 -7.44
C TYR A 520 20.38 14.66 -7.33
N LEU A 521 19.86 15.20 -6.22
CA LEU A 521 18.44 15.23 -5.97
C LEU A 521 17.75 16.34 -6.74
N TYR A 522 16.74 15.96 -7.50
CA TYR A 522 15.89 16.93 -8.19
C TYR A 522 14.91 17.59 -7.21
N GLU A 523 14.87 18.91 -7.22
CA GLU A 523 14.02 19.73 -6.33
C GLU A 523 12.85 20.44 -7.05
N GLY A 524 12.74 20.26 -8.36
CA GLY A 524 11.71 20.89 -9.16
C GLY A 524 10.37 20.18 -9.13
N ASP A 525 9.47 20.59 -10.01
CA ASP A 525 8.17 19.93 -10.22
C ASP A 525 8.38 18.58 -10.92
N ILE A 526 7.86 17.51 -10.30
CA ILE A 526 7.93 16.13 -10.84
C ILE A 526 7.32 16.07 -12.25
N LYS A 527 6.26 16.84 -12.52
CA LYS A 527 5.64 16.91 -13.83
C LYS A 527 6.60 17.45 -14.89
N GLU A 528 7.33 18.51 -14.57
CA GLU A 528 8.35 19.08 -15.47
C GLU A 528 9.49 18.08 -15.71
N ALA A 529 9.96 17.41 -14.65
CA ALA A 529 10.97 16.36 -14.80
C ALA A 529 10.50 15.25 -15.74
N LEU A 530 9.27 14.77 -15.58
CA LEU A 530 8.71 13.73 -16.43
C LEU A 530 8.52 14.19 -17.90
N MET A 531 8.13 15.44 -18.13
CA MET A 531 7.98 16.00 -19.49
C MET A 531 9.32 16.13 -20.21
N LYS A 532 10.41 16.44 -19.50
CA LYS A 532 11.76 16.51 -20.04
C LYS A 532 12.47 15.15 -20.10
N SER A 533 11.90 14.14 -19.46
CA SER A 533 12.50 12.81 -19.37
C SER A 533 12.49 12.10 -20.73
N LYS A 534 13.66 11.75 -21.25
CA LYS A 534 13.84 10.85 -22.39
C LYS A 534 13.79 9.39 -21.95
N VAL A 535 14.33 9.09 -20.77
CA VAL A 535 14.31 7.77 -20.15
C VAL A 535 13.84 7.90 -18.70
N LEU A 536 12.78 7.20 -18.36
CA LEU A 536 12.29 7.06 -16.98
C LEU A 536 12.65 5.68 -16.44
N ILE A 537 13.39 5.63 -15.34
CA ILE A 537 13.60 4.42 -14.56
C ILE A 537 12.64 4.47 -13.36
N THR A 538 11.73 3.53 -13.28
CA THR A 538 10.73 3.45 -12.19
C THR A 538 10.33 2.00 -11.92
N ASP A 539 9.48 1.80 -10.93
CA ASP A 539 9.03 0.46 -10.52
C ASP A 539 7.52 0.25 -10.75
N TYR A 540 6.73 0.36 -9.67
CA TYR A 540 5.27 0.14 -9.67
C TYR A 540 4.48 1.45 -9.66
N SER A 541 5.10 2.54 -10.06
CA SER A 541 4.49 3.86 -10.04
C SER A 541 3.65 4.11 -11.30
N SER A 542 2.47 4.70 -11.12
CA SER A 542 1.63 5.15 -12.25
C SER A 542 2.26 6.24 -13.12
N ILE A 543 3.37 6.86 -12.68
CA ILE A 543 4.08 7.85 -13.49
C ILE A 543 4.59 7.28 -14.81
N CYS A 544 4.84 5.95 -14.88
CA CYS A 544 5.26 5.28 -16.11
C CYS A 544 4.30 5.52 -17.28
N PHE A 545 2.99 5.54 -16.99
CA PHE A 545 1.98 5.78 -18.04
C PHE A 545 2.04 7.20 -18.60
N TYR A 546 2.24 8.18 -17.73
CA TYR A 546 2.34 9.59 -18.12
C TYR A 546 3.62 9.86 -18.88
N ALA A 547 4.75 9.39 -18.40
CA ALA A 547 6.03 9.55 -19.07
C ALA A 547 6.02 8.89 -20.47
N TYR A 548 5.52 7.64 -20.55
CA TYR A 548 5.42 6.94 -21.84
C TYR A 548 4.49 7.66 -22.82
N ALA A 549 3.33 8.14 -22.36
CA ALA A 549 2.42 8.94 -23.17
C ALA A 549 3.04 10.26 -23.67
N GLY A 550 3.98 10.81 -22.88
CA GLY A 550 4.77 11.99 -23.23
C GLY A 550 5.96 11.71 -24.17
N GLY A 551 6.20 10.44 -24.53
CA GLY A 551 7.29 10.03 -25.43
C GLY A 551 8.53 9.49 -24.74
N SER A 552 8.56 9.43 -23.41
CA SER A 552 9.68 8.85 -22.66
C SER A 552 9.74 7.34 -22.87
N LYS A 553 10.94 6.78 -22.90
CA LYS A 553 11.15 5.33 -22.78
C LYS A 553 11.17 4.95 -21.31
N VAL A 554 10.53 3.84 -20.97
CA VAL A 554 10.41 3.38 -19.56
C VAL A 554 11.27 2.15 -19.35
N ILE A 555 12.03 2.17 -18.25
CA ILE A 555 12.75 1.02 -17.70
C ILE A 555 12.12 0.68 -16.36
N PHE A 556 11.58 -0.53 -16.24
CA PHE A 556 10.98 -1.03 -15.00
C PHE A 556 12.03 -1.71 -14.14
N PHE A 557 12.27 -1.17 -12.94
CA PHE A 557 13.10 -1.81 -11.93
C PHE A 557 12.22 -2.65 -11.00
N TRP A 558 12.30 -3.99 -11.09
CA TRP A 558 11.47 -4.93 -10.34
C TRP A 558 12.24 -5.86 -9.41
N GLY A 559 13.38 -5.41 -8.89
CA GLY A 559 14.24 -6.21 -8.01
C GLY A 559 13.58 -6.68 -6.70
N ASP A 560 12.49 -6.04 -6.24
CA ASP A 560 11.74 -6.43 -5.04
C ASP A 560 10.25 -6.70 -5.30
N LYS A 561 9.90 -7.08 -6.52
CA LYS A 561 8.51 -7.23 -6.95
C LYS A 561 7.71 -8.15 -6.02
N GLU A 562 8.23 -9.34 -5.70
CA GLU A 562 7.55 -10.31 -4.85
C GLU A 562 7.30 -9.77 -3.44
N GLU A 563 8.31 -9.13 -2.83
CA GLU A 563 8.18 -8.54 -1.50
C GLU A 563 7.19 -7.37 -1.51
N SER A 564 7.25 -6.52 -2.53
CA SER A 564 6.31 -5.42 -2.71
C SER A 564 4.87 -5.92 -2.84
N GLU A 565 4.60 -6.91 -3.66
CA GLU A 565 3.27 -7.51 -3.82
C GLU A 565 2.77 -8.15 -2.51
N LYS A 566 3.66 -8.82 -1.77
CA LYS A 566 3.37 -9.38 -0.46
C LYS A 566 2.99 -8.28 0.55
N GLN A 567 3.73 -7.19 0.61
CA GLN A 567 3.47 -6.06 1.52
C GLN A 567 2.18 -5.31 1.15
N TYR A 568 1.92 -5.13 -0.13
CA TYR A 568 0.66 -4.54 -0.60
C TYR A 568 -0.53 -5.51 -0.56
N GLY A 569 -0.28 -6.81 -0.44
CA GLY A 569 -1.30 -7.85 -0.27
C GLY A 569 -2.02 -8.27 -1.54
N ALA A 570 -1.54 -7.86 -2.72
CA ALA A 570 -2.08 -8.25 -4.01
C ALA A 570 -1.00 -8.16 -5.10
N LYS A 571 -1.09 -9.01 -6.11
CA LYS A 571 -0.25 -8.91 -7.31
C LYS A 571 -0.51 -7.58 -8.02
N ASN A 572 0.55 -6.96 -8.54
CA ASN A 572 0.45 -5.77 -9.38
C ASN A 572 -0.35 -6.05 -10.66
N ILE A 573 -0.87 -5.02 -11.29
CA ILE A 573 -1.52 -5.15 -12.61
C ILE A 573 -0.47 -5.21 -13.71
N LEU A 574 0.61 -4.40 -13.57
CA LEU A 574 1.77 -4.52 -14.44
C LEU A 574 2.58 -5.77 -14.06
N GLN A 575 2.77 -6.64 -15.05
CA GLN A 575 3.53 -7.86 -15.01
C GLN A 575 4.41 -7.94 -16.26
N GLU A 576 5.29 -8.91 -16.35
CA GLU A 576 6.24 -9.09 -17.45
C GLU A 576 5.53 -9.17 -18.82
N GLU A 577 4.38 -9.82 -18.86
CA GLU A 577 3.61 -9.98 -20.10
C GLU A 577 3.01 -8.69 -20.66
N ASN A 578 2.72 -7.70 -19.79
CA ASN A 578 2.07 -6.45 -20.22
C ASN A 578 2.92 -5.19 -20.00
N ALA A 579 4.14 -5.32 -19.50
CA ALA A 579 5.09 -4.23 -19.38
C ALA A 579 5.41 -3.61 -20.74
N PHE A 580 5.39 -2.28 -20.82
CA PHE A 580 5.64 -1.50 -22.02
C PHE A 580 7.00 -0.78 -21.99
N GLY A 581 8.00 -1.45 -21.44
CA GLY A 581 9.38 -1.00 -21.33
C GLY A 581 10.29 -2.15 -20.95
N ASP A 582 11.59 -1.90 -20.88
CA ASP A 582 12.58 -2.88 -20.45
C ASP A 582 12.44 -3.19 -18.97
N ILE A 583 12.69 -4.45 -18.59
CA ILE A 583 12.60 -4.89 -17.20
C ILE A 583 14.00 -5.23 -16.69
N ILE A 584 14.35 -4.64 -15.56
CA ILE A 584 15.62 -4.83 -14.86
C ILE A 584 15.36 -5.21 -13.41
N TYR A 585 16.15 -6.12 -12.89
CA TYR A 585 16.02 -6.63 -11.52
C TYR A 585 17.13 -6.14 -10.60
N ASP A 586 18.27 -5.72 -11.15
CA ASP A 586 19.44 -5.26 -10.40
C ASP A 586 19.92 -3.89 -10.89
N ILE A 587 20.53 -3.10 -10.00
CA ILE A 587 21.16 -1.82 -10.33
C ILE A 587 22.65 -2.09 -10.62
N ASP A 588 22.94 -2.42 -11.86
CA ASP A 588 24.22 -2.89 -12.31
C ASP A 588 24.58 -2.36 -13.72
N ASN A 589 25.66 -2.87 -14.30
CA ASN A 589 26.10 -2.54 -15.66
C ASN A 589 25.07 -2.87 -16.74
N LYS A 590 24.15 -3.80 -16.50
CA LYS A 590 23.06 -4.14 -17.43
C LYS A 590 22.04 -2.99 -17.46
N LEU A 591 21.66 -2.47 -16.29
CA LEU A 591 20.80 -1.28 -16.22
C LEU A 591 21.43 -0.11 -16.96
N LEU A 592 22.73 0.09 -16.74
CA LEU A 592 23.52 1.12 -17.42
C LEU A 592 23.46 1.02 -18.94
N LYS A 593 23.76 -0.17 -19.45
CA LYS A 593 23.68 -0.45 -20.89
C LYS A 593 22.25 -0.17 -21.41
N THR A 594 21.24 -0.63 -20.67
CA THR A 594 19.83 -0.42 -21.05
C THR A 594 19.46 1.06 -21.06
N ILE A 595 19.98 1.86 -20.12
CA ILE A 595 19.80 3.32 -20.12
C ILE A 595 20.42 3.93 -21.38
N LYS A 596 21.69 3.60 -21.70
CA LYS A 596 22.38 4.10 -22.91
C LYS A 596 21.63 3.72 -24.17
N ASP A 597 21.24 2.47 -24.31
CA ASP A 597 20.52 1.97 -25.47
C ASP A 597 19.18 2.72 -25.66
N ASN A 598 18.43 2.93 -24.57
CA ASN A 598 17.18 3.70 -24.64
C ASN A 598 17.41 5.19 -24.87
N PHE A 599 18.49 5.77 -24.35
CA PHE A 599 18.76 7.20 -24.49
C PHE A 599 19.23 7.58 -25.88
N TYR A 600 20.18 6.84 -26.46
CA TYR A 600 20.79 7.18 -27.74
C TYR A 600 20.05 6.62 -28.96
N ASN A 601 19.32 5.50 -28.80
CA ASN A 601 18.55 4.93 -29.90
C ASN A 601 17.17 5.60 -30.01
N ASN A 602 16.83 6.13 -31.17
CA ASN A 602 15.50 6.72 -31.44
C ASN A 602 14.48 5.66 -31.92
N TYR A 603 14.79 4.38 -31.80
CA TYR A 603 13.89 3.31 -32.23
C TYR A 603 12.67 3.20 -31.29
N GLU A 604 11.47 3.21 -31.89
CA GLU A 604 10.23 2.92 -31.18
C GLU A 604 9.99 1.40 -31.17
N ASN A 605 9.87 0.82 -30.00
CA ASN A 605 9.53 -0.58 -29.88
C ASN A 605 8.03 -0.80 -30.07
N LYS A 606 7.63 -1.27 -31.26
CA LYS A 606 6.22 -1.49 -31.62
C LYS A 606 5.48 -2.43 -30.65
N GLN A 607 6.18 -3.35 -29.99
CA GLN A 607 5.54 -4.23 -29.00
C GLN A 607 5.19 -3.45 -27.73
N TYR A 608 6.07 -2.54 -27.29
CA TYR A 608 5.79 -1.69 -26.14
C TYR A 608 4.63 -0.74 -26.41
N SER A 609 4.60 -0.09 -27.57
CA SER A 609 3.49 0.76 -27.99
C SER A 609 2.17 -0.02 -28.04
N LYS A 610 2.18 -1.26 -28.54
CA LYS A 610 0.99 -2.12 -28.56
C LYS A 610 0.52 -2.49 -27.14
N LYS A 611 1.44 -2.83 -26.22
CA LYS A 611 1.12 -3.13 -24.83
C LYS A 611 0.57 -1.90 -24.10
N PHE A 612 1.22 -0.74 -24.30
CA PHE A 612 0.77 0.52 -23.73
C PHE A 612 -0.63 0.91 -24.20
N ASN A 613 -0.87 0.90 -25.52
CA ASN A 613 -2.16 1.27 -26.09
C ASN A 613 -3.32 0.35 -25.67
N LYS A 614 -3.02 -0.90 -25.27
CA LYS A 614 -4.00 -1.79 -24.67
C LYS A 614 -4.37 -1.37 -23.24
N LEU A 615 -3.42 -0.82 -22.50
CA LEU A 615 -3.62 -0.36 -21.11
C LEU A 615 -4.17 1.06 -21.05
N VAL A 616 -3.80 1.92 -22.02
CA VAL A 616 -4.19 3.34 -22.08
C VAL A 616 -4.63 3.66 -23.51
N GLU A 617 -5.94 3.63 -23.75
CA GLU A 617 -6.54 3.86 -25.08
C GLU A 617 -6.75 5.34 -25.40
N LYS A 618 -6.91 6.17 -24.36
CA LYS A 618 -7.30 7.58 -24.49
C LYS A 618 -6.08 8.49 -24.49
N THR A 619 -5.37 8.51 -25.60
CA THR A 619 -4.12 9.26 -25.82
C THR A 619 -4.23 10.31 -26.93
N ASP A 620 -5.44 10.75 -27.25
CA ASP A 620 -5.69 11.79 -28.26
C ASP A 620 -5.59 13.22 -27.72
N GLY A 621 -5.31 13.37 -26.41
CA GLY A 621 -5.20 14.67 -25.74
C GLY A 621 -6.54 15.39 -25.52
N ASN A 622 -7.68 14.73 -25.63
CA ASN A 622 -9.01 15.32 -25.48
C ASN A 622 -9.76 14.85 -24.22
N ASN A 623 -9.08 14.19 -23.29
CA ASN A 623 -9.69 13.61 -22.10
C ASN A 623 -10.39 14.68 -21.24
N THR A 624 -9.74 15.83 -21.03
CA THR A 624 -10.28 16.97 -20.29
C THR A 624 -11.55 17.51 -20.91
N GLU A 625 -11.56 17.67 -22.23
CA GLU A 625 -12.71 18.15 -23.00
C GLU A 625 -13.88 17.15 -22.95
N ASN A 626 -13.57 15.86 -23.13
CA ASN A 626 -14.57 14.81 -23.15
C ASN A 626 -15.29 14.68 -21.81
N ILE A 627 -14.56 14.64 -20.67
CA ILE A 627 -15.18 14.57 -19.36
C ILE A 627 -15.96 15.86 -19.03
N TYR A 628 -15.46 17.04 -19.42
CA TYR A 628 -16.16 18.29 -19.21
C TYR A 628 -17.51 18.31 -19.95
N LYS A 629 -17.56 17.84 -21.21
CA LYS A 629 -18.81 17.70 -21.97
C LYS A 629 -19.81 16.80 -21.25
N LEU A 630 -19.37 15.68 -20.71
CA LEU A 630 -20.25 14.78 -19.92
C LEU A 630 -20.77 15.45 -18.64
N ILE A 631 -19.92 16.21 -17.94
CA ILE A 631 -20.31 16.95 -16.75
C ILE A 631 -21.42 17.97 -17.08
N LYS A 632 -21.34 18.64 -18.24
CA LYS A 632 -22.29 19.66 -18.67
C LYS A 632 -23.49 19.09 -19.42
N GLY A 633 -23.31 18.01 -20.16
CA GLY A 633 -24.37 17.36 -20.94
C GLY A 633 -25.39 16.56 -20.11
N GLY A 634 -25.30 16.61 -18.79
CA GLY A 634 -26.28 15.94 -17.91
C GLY A 634 -26.12 14.43 -17.81
N TYR A 635 -24.98 13.87 -18.22
CA TYR A 635 -24.72 12.42 -18.12
C TYR A 635 -24.86 11.92 -16.67
N PHE A 636 -24.41 12.71 -15.72
CA PHE A 636 -24.44 12.38 -14.30
C PHE A 636 -25.75 12.73 -13.60
N GLU A 637 -26.75 13.21 -14.33
CA GLU A 637 -28.06 13.59 -13.79
C GLU A 637 -29.07 12.41 -13.83
N LYS A 638 -28.77 11.35 -14.59
CA LYS A 638 -29.66 10.21 -14.89
C LYS A 638 -29.57 9.09 -13.87
#